data_6ad2b3902737714941496b33170f2366
#
_entry.id   6ad2b3902737714941496b33170f2366
#
_cell.length_a   1.000
_cell.length_b   1.000
_cell.length_c   1.000
_cell.angle_alpha   90.00
_cell.angle_beta   90.00
_cell.angle_gamma   90.00
#
_symmetry.space_group_name_H-M   'P 1'
#
loop_
_entity.id
_entity.type
_entity.pdbx_description
1 polymer ?
#
loop_
_entity_poly.entity_id
_entity_poly.type
_entity_poly.pdbx_seq_one_letter_code
_entity_poly.pdbx_strand_id
1 'polypeptide(L)'
;MGEKRETSSSKSTWLRRSDIFGDISGGLSVSILVLPSAISCGLLAFAPLGHSYISVGVVAGLYSAVFVTLIAALFGRSPFHMSGPRSSLAIILGALVAGLATAKGLPPEGAERTGVLIALMMLCALLAGVFQILFGVLRLGAVIKFIPNAVIAGLLNGFAIIIVMQQFPVFLGVTRITLNHILDLTNAIDIASISIGTITIVTMLAGERFLKHIRTGERFFKYIPKSLLGLVTGTVAYHFLAIGHGEKGFAGGLVGDIPARLPTIDALQDIADTLMMPDILVSALPLVIGSALTIAALASILSLLSTSHADALSHAHNDGNRELVAQGFANIGSAAFGGLPGSGSIARTTINYQVGGRTRLSSVVHALFFLLAATVMGPLVSNIPVVSISSLLLVFAVRMFDAETGRMITSVWRSGLLYARSETVTELFVVAIVTATTVFIGLVQAAGVGLVISSLVFAQRMGRSVVRSEQSGAHLRSRTVRSHHAATLLDREGDQIKVFEVQGAIFFGSADQLSVVVRDALERAEIIIFDLRLVSDLDSTGLKILHKIDATVRQQKKTLLISFLSPERSLWSTIKALSVQEDFFSERVYPDTDTALSAAEDMLLANFGADSSSRDLELCEVDAFQKMTTEQIRLIESKMSRDTFSSGTYIVEQGETKNAMYFLVSGSVSIHLDVEGATHSTRLGSYKPGVVFGEMAVLSDMPRSASVIADGETIVWTLHRASFEELLKENPEEINILLLGISRELTTRLRAASDQMAKLER
;
A
#
# COMPACT_ATOMS: atom_id res chain seq x y z
N MET A 1 -13.43 -26.29 26.50
CA MET A 1 -14.78 -25.98 26.01
C MET A 1 -14.65 -25.55 24.57
N GLY A 2 -15.04 -26.42 23.66
CA GLY A 2 -14.80 -26.26 22.24
C GLY A 2 -15.86 -25.38 21.57
N GLU A 3 -15.45 -24.25 21.05
CA GLU A 3 -16.26 -23.49 20.11
C GLU A 3 -16.21 -24.15 18.74
N LYS A 4 -17.37 -24.69 18.35
CA LYS A 4 -17.61 -25.22 17.01
C LYS A 4 -17.44 -24.08 15.99
N ARG A 5 -16.40 -24.13 15.17
CA ARG A 5 -16.36 -23.42 13.89
C ARG A 5 -17.50 -23.96 13.02
N GLU A 6 -18.58 -23.24 12.92
CA GLU A 6 -19.58 -23.44 11.88
C GLU A 6 -18.95 -23.12 10.53
N THR A 7 -18.62 -24.17 9.80
CA THR A 7 -18.39 -24.11 8.37
C THR A 7 -19.71 -23.73 7.71
N SER A 8 -19.90 -22.45 7.36
CA SER A 8 -21.05 -22.00 6.60
C SER A 8 -20.98 -22.60 5.20
N SER A 9 -21.70 -23.71 5.04
CA SER A 9 -22.02 -24.31 3.75
C SER A 9 -22.65 -23.26 2.83
N SER A 10 -22.27 -23.31 1.56
CA SER A 10 -22.82 -22.57 0.43
C SER A 10 -24.35 -22.74 0.29
N LYS A 11 -25.13 -22.12 1.17
CA LYS A 11 -26.57 -22.02 0.99
C LYS A 11 -26.89 -20.79 0.18
N SER A 12 -27.45 -21.03 -1.01
CA SER A 12 -28.10 -20.15 -1.97
C SER A 12 -28.24 -18.68 -1.53
N THR A 13 -27.35 -17.81 -2.01
CA THR A 13 -27.39 -16.35 -1.84
C THR A 13 -28.53 -15.66 -2.63
N TRP A 14 -29.53 -16.39 -3.09
CA TRP A 14 -30.45 -15.88 -4.07
C TRP A 14 -31.73 -15.25 -3.48
N LEU A 15 -32.22 -15.62 -2.28
CA LEU A 15 -33.49 -15.08 -1.76
C LEU A 15 -33.60 -15.26 -0.25
N ARG A 16 -33.37 -14.21 0.53
CA ARG A 16 -34.06 -14.00 1.80
C ARG A 16 -35.28 -13.10 1.52
N ARG A 17 -36.48 -13.47 1.92
CA ARG A 17 -37.73 -12.70 1.69
C ARG A 17 -37.67 -11.26 2.22
N SER A 18 -36.86 -10.98 3.24
CA SER A 18 -36.67 -9.64 3.81
C SER A 18 -35.90 -8.68 2.90
N ASP A 19 -35.11 -9.18 1.93
CA ASP A 19 -34.19 -8.35 1.13
C ASP A 19 -34.74 -8.01 -0.26
N ILE A 20 -35.83 -8.67 -0.69
CA ILE A 20 -36.39 -8.49 -2.05
C ILE A 20 -36.78 -7.04 -2.33
N PHE A 21 -37.47 -6.37 -1.39
CA PHE A 21 -37.89 -4.98 -1.56
C PHE A 21 -36.66 -4.03 -1.60
N GLY A 22 -35.65 -4.29 -0.76
CA GLY A 22 -34.40 -3.58 -0.75
C GLY A 22 -33.63 -3.74 -2.05
N ASP A 23 -33.59 -4.96 -2.60
CA ASP A 23 -32.91 -5.24 -3.88
C ASP A 23 -33.62 -4.57 -5.06
N ILE A 24 -34.93 -4.60 -5.11
CA ILE A 24 -35.73 -3.90 -6.14
C ILE A 24 -35.46 -2.38 -6.06
N SER A 25 -35.59 -1.81 -4.87
CA SER A 25 -35.36 -0.38 -4.65
C SER A 25 -33.94 0.02 -4.96
N GLY A 26 -32.96 -0.79 -4.54
CA GLY A 26 -31.54 -0.58 -4.82
C GLY A 26 -31.23 -0.62 -6.31
N GLY A 27 -31.70 -1.68 -7.00
CA GLY A 27 -31.53 -1.84 -8.44
C GLY A 27 -32.13 -0.69 -9.24
N LEU A 28 -33.38 -0.29 -8.95
CA LEU A 28 -34.04 0.83 -9.62
C LEU A 28 -33.36 2.18 -9.34
N SER A 29 -32.99 2.44 -8.08
CA SER A 29 -32.32 3.71 -7.73
C SER A 29 -31.00 3.87 -8.44
N VAL A 30 -30.19 2.80 -8.52
CA VAL A 30 -28.95 2.80 -9.28
C VAL A 30 -29.21 2.94 -10.78
N SER A 31 -30.27 2.32 -11.32
CA SER A 31 -30.62 2.42 -12.74
C SER A 31 -30.94 3.85 -13.17
N ILE A 32 -31.78 4.53 -12.40
CA ILE A 32 -32.14 5.94 -12.67
C ILE A 32 -30.89 6.83 -12.61
N LEU A 33 -29.99 6.59 -11.64
CA LEU A 33 -28.75 7.36 -11.51
C LEU A 33 -27.78 7.12 -12.69
N VAL A 34 -27.74 5.87 -13.16
CA VAL A 34 -26.76 5.44 -14.19
C VAL A 34 -27.22 5.75 -15.60
N LEU A 35 -28.52 5.91 -15.85
CA LEU A 35 -29.07 6.12 -17.20
C LEU A 35 -28.38 7.25 -17.96
N PRO A 36 -28.23 8.49 -17.43
CA PRO A 36 -27.52 9.55 -18.15
C PRO A 36 -26.05 9.22 -18.41
N SER A 37 -25.40 8.52 -17.48
CA SER A 37 -23.99 8.14 -17.66
C SER A 37 -23.81 7.01 -18.68
N ALA A 38 -24.76 6.09 -18.81
CA ALA A 38 -24.72 5.05 -19.82
C ALA A 38 -24.88 5.62 -21.23
N ILE A 39 -25.84 6.55 -21.41
CA ILE A 39 -26.01 7.31 -22.66
C ILE A 39 -24.72 8.08 -22.99
N SER A 40 -24.17 8.79 -22.02
CA SER A 40 -22.94 9.57 -22.20
C SER A 40 -21.73 8.70 -22.60
N CYS A 41 -21.60 7.50 -22.03
CA CYS A 41 -20.53 6.56 -22.41
C CYS A 41 -20.66 6.15 -23.88
N GLY A 42 -21.89 5.86 -24.34
CA GLY A 42 -22.14 5.55 -25.76
C GLY A 42 -21.75 6.68 -26.68
N LEU A 43 -22.15 7.88 -26.33
CA LEU A 43 -21.81 9.10 -27.09
C LEU A 43 -20.29 9.33 -27.16
N LEU A 44 -19.58 9.21 -26.04
CA LEU A 44 -18.13 9.38 -26.00
C LEU A 44 -17.39 8.37 -26.88
N ALA A 45 -17.82 7.12 -26.88
CA ALA A 45 -17.21 6.08 -27.66
C ALA A 45 -17.44 6.26 -29.17
N PHE A 46 -18.64 6.73 -29.56
CA PHE A 46 -19.06 6.84 -30.95
C PHE A 46 -18.92 8.26 -31.53
N ALA A 47 -18.57 9.26 -30.74
CA ALA A 47 -18.39 10.65 -31.20
C ALA A 47 -17.48 10.79 -32.43
N PRO A 48 -16.35 10.07 -32.57
CA PRO A 48 -15.48 10.19 -33.73
C PRO A 48 -16.09 9.66 -35.04
N LEU A 49 -17.16 8.83 -34.98
CA LEU A 49 -17.87 8.32 -36.14
C LEU A 49 -18.85 9.31 -36.75
N GLY A 50 -19.10 10.44 -36.08
CA GLY A 50 -20.00 11.48 -36.56
C GLY A 50 -21.44 11.37 -36.03
N HIS A 51 -22.24 12.40 -36.34
CA HIS A 51 -23.60 12.56 -35.78
C HIS A 51 -24.56 11.42 -36.13
N SER A 52 -24.42 10.80 -37.33
CA SER A 52 -25.30 9.72 -37.81
C SER A 52 -25.24 8.46 -36.95
N TYR A 53 -24.18 8.28 -36.13
CA TYR A 53 -23.96 7.10 -35.31
C TYR A 53 -24.18 7.36 -33.78
N ILE A 54 -24.68 8.54 -33.43
CA ILE A 54 -24.98 8.89 -32.05
C ILE A 54 -26.01 7.94 -31.44
N SER A 55 -27.08 7.61 -32.18
CA SER A 55 -28.12 6.68 -31.73
C SER A 55 -27.60 5.28 -31.48
N VAL A 56 -26.71 4.78 -32.36
CA VAL A 56 -26.03 3.48 -32.19
C VAL A 56 -25.17 3.51 -30.91
N GLY A 57 -24.44 4.58 -30.67
CA GLY A 57 -23.65 4.76 -29.47
C GLY A 57 -24.48 4.74 -28.19
N VAL A 58 -25.63 5.41 -28.19
CA VAL A 58 -26.56 5.37 -27.05
C VAL A 58 -27.00 3.93 -26.73
N VAL A 59 -27.41 3.18 -27.77
CA VAL A 59 -27.81 1.76 -27.61
C VAL A 59 -26.64 0.94 -27.06
N ALA A 60 -25.42 1.12 -27.59
CA ALA A 60 -24.23 0.41 -27.09
C ALA A 60 -23.95 0.70 -25.61
N GLY A 61 -24.17 1.95 -25.17
CA GLY A 61 -24.07 2.35 -23.76
C GLY A 61 -25.13 1.67 -22.87
N LEU A 62 -26.37 1.59 -23.34
CA LEU A 62 -27.46 0.91 -22.64
C LEU A 62 -27.22 -0.61 -22.57
N TYR A 63 -26.78 -1.23 -23.66
CA TYR A 63 -26.44 -2.67 -23.69
C TYR A 63 -25.27 -3.00 -22.75
N SER A 64 -24.28 -2.11 -22.65
CA SER A 64 -23.23 -2.25 -21.66
C SER A 64 -23.79 -2.29 -20.22
N ALA A 65 -24.75 -1.41 -19.90
CA ALA A 65 -25.38 -1.41 -18.57
C ALA A 65 -26.16 -2.71 -18.31
N VAL A 66 -26.76 -3.32 -19.34
CA VAL A 66 -27.44 -4.64 -19.26
C VAL A 66 -26.41 -5.74 -19.01
N PHE A 67 -25.54 -5.97 -19.96
CA PHE A 67 -24.73 -7.18 -20.03
C PHE A 67 -23.57 -7.18 -19.04
N VAL A 68 -22.86 -6.04 -18.88
CA VAL A 68 -21.78 -5.96 -17.90
C VAL A 68 -22.31 -6.18 -16.49
N THR A 69 -23.42 -5.55 -16.14
CA THR A 69 -23.98 -5.70 -14.78
C THR A 69 -24.50 -7.11 -14.53
N LEU A 70 -25.26 -7.65 -15.47
CA LEU A 70 -25.88 -8.97 -15.33
C LEU A 70 -24.83 -10.08 -15.26
N ILE A 71 -23.90 -10.10 -16.20
CA ILE A 71 -22.89 -11.17 -16.29
C ILE A 71 -21.90 -11.07 -15.13
N ALA A 72 -21.44 -9.86 -14.77
CA ALA A 72 -20.61 -9.67 -13.61
C ALA A 72 -21.30 -10.14 -12.32
N ALA A 73 -22.60 -9.90 -12.15
CA ALA A 73 -23.36 -10.37 -11.02
C ALA A 73 -23.52 -11.90 -10.98
N LEU A 74 -23.63 -12.55 -12.13
CA LEU A 74 -23.77 -14.01 -12.23
C LEU A 74 -22.46 -14.73 -11.86
N PHE A 75 -21.33 -14.26 -12.35
CA PHE A 75 -20.02 -14.92 -12.18
C PHE A 75 -19.21 -14.36 -11.02
N GLY A 76 -19.44 -13.10 -10.61
CA GLY A 76 -18.76 -12.44 -9.46
C GLY A 76 -19.14 -13.03 -8.11
N ARG A 77 -18.38 -12.72 -7.09
CA ARG A 77 -18.62 -13.20 -5.72
C ARG A 77 -19.37 -12.22 -4.84
N SER A 78 -19.19 -10.94 -5.04
CA SER A 78 -19.88 -9.93 -4.24
C SER A 78 -21.36 -9.84 -4.66
N PRO A 79 -22.30 -10.10 -3.76
CA PRO A 79 -23.72 -10.26 -4.12
C PRO A 79 -24.41 -8.96 -4.51
N PHE A 80 -23.92 -7.80 -4.09
CA PHE A 80 -24.52 -6.48 -4.34
C PHE A 80 -23.59 -5.53 -5.09
N HIS A 81 -22.46 -6.04 -5.58
CA HIS A 81 -21.52 -5.28 -6.37
C HIS A 81 -22.14 -4.87 -7.71
N MET A 82 -21.99 -3.58 -8.08
CA MET A 82 -22.59 -3.02 -9.28
C MET A 82 -21.51 -2.64 -10.28
N SER A 83 -21.55 -3.30 -11.43
CA SER A 83 -20.71 -3.02 -12.60
C SER A 83 -21.49 -2.26 -13.67
N GLY A 84 -20.85 -1.89 -14.77
CA GLY A 84 -21.49 -1.25 -15.94
C GLY A 84 -20.59 -0.29 -16.68
N PRO A 85 -21.11 0.44 -17.68
CA PRO A 85 -20.33 1.31 -18.53
C PRO A 85 -19.58 2.40 -17.76
N ARG A 86 -18.40 2.77 -18.24
CA ARG A 86 -17.53 3.77 -17.65
C ARG A 86 -17.05 4.77 -18.70
N SER A 87 -17.13 6.05 -18.38
CA SER A 87 -16.69 7.12 -19.28
C SER A 87 -15.21 6.99 -19.64
N SER A 88 -14.35 6.61 -18.70
CA SER A 88 -12.93 6.38 -18.95
C SER A 88 -12.65 5.29 -19.98
N LEU A 89 -13.41 4.18 -19.95
CA LEU A 89 -13.26 3.09 -20.93
C LEU A 89 -13.87 3.48 -22.29
N ALA A 90 -14.99 4.18 -22.28
CA ALA A 90 -15.64 4.69 -23.50
C ALA A 90 -14.75 5.67 -24.27
N ILE A 91 -14.01 6.53 -23.56
CA ILE A 91 -13.05 7.47 -24.20
C ILE A 91 -11.90 6.71 -24.87
N ILE A 92 -11.40 5.62 -24.26
CA ILE A 92 -10.36 4.81 -24.87
C ILE A 92 -10.85 4.25 -26.21
N LEU A 93 -12.10 3.77 -26.25
CA LEU A 93 -12.70 3.30 -27.50
C LEU A 93 -12.87 4.43 -28.51
N GLY A 94 -13.31 5.63 -28.09
CA GLY A 94 -13.38 6.78 -28.96
C GLY A 94 -12.01 7.19 -29.53
N ALA A 95 -10.98 7.20 -28.68
CA ALA A 95 -9.60 7.45 -29.10
C ALA A 95 -9.07 6.38 -30.07
N LEU A 96 -9.43 5.11 -29.85
CA LEU A 96 -9.12 4.02 -30.78
C LEU A 96 -9.71 4.30 -32.15
N VAL A 97 -11.00 4.65 -32.23
CA VAL A 97 -11.67 4.96 -33.52
C VAL A 97 -11.00 6.13 -34.23
N ALA A 98 -10.70 7.21 -33.47
CA ALA A 98 -10.00 8.37 -34.03
C ALA A 98 -8.61 7.99 -34.58
N GLY A 99 -7.87 7.14 -33.88
CA GLY A 99 -6.58 6.61 -34.35
C GLY A 99 -6.68 5.69 -35.53
N LEU A 100 -7.72 4.85 -35.57
CA LEU A 100 -7.97 3.93 -36.69
C LEU A 100 -8.47 4.67 -37.96
N ALA A 101 -9.04 5.85 -37.84
CA ALA A 101 -9.52 6.63 -38.99
C ALA A 101 -8.42 6.90 -40.02
N THR A 102 -7.16 6.83 -39.66
CA THR A 102 -6.00 7.01 -40.55
C THR A 102 -5.32 5.68 -40.95
N ALA A 103 -5.88 4.52 -40.55
CA ALA A 103 -5.28 3.21 -40.82
C ALA A 103 -5.33 2.88 -42.32
N LYS A 104 -4.29 2.20 -42.82
CA LYS A 104 -4.21 1.78 -44.19
C LYS A 104 -5.16 0.60 -44.44
N GLY A 105 -5.71 0.52 -45.65
CA GLY A 105 -6.56 -0.59 -46.09
C GLY A 105 -8.04 -0.46 -45.72
N LEU A 106 -8.46 0.61 -45.03
CA LEU A 106 -9.87 0.86 -44.73
C LEU A 106 -10.67 1.11 -46.01
N PRO A 107 -11.95 0.65 -46.11
CA PRO A 107 -12.83 0.99 -47.18
C PRO A 107 -12.96 2.52 -47.39
N PRO A 108 -13.42 2.98 -48.58
CA PRO A 108 -13.72 4.37 -48.82
C PRO A 108 -14.67 4.96 -47.74
N GLU A 109 -14.66 6.26 -47.58
CA GLU A 109 -15.57 6.90 -46.64
C GLU A 109 -17.02 6.55 -46.94
N GLY A 110 -17.74 6.02 -45.96
CA GLY A 110 -19.12 5.55 -46.07
C GLY A 110 -19.53 4.59 -44.98
N ALA A 111 -20.70 4.01 -45.13
CA ALA A 111 -21.28 3.07 -44.17
C ALA A 111 -20.42 1.83 -43.94
N GLU A 112 -19.78 1.29 -44.99
CA GLU A 112 -18.90 0.12 -44.91
C GLU A 112 -17.68 0.39 -44.01
N ARG A 113 -16.99 1.52 -44.20
CA ARG A 113 -15.87 1.93 -43.36
C ARG A 113 -16.28 2.06 -41.89
N THR A 114 -17.44 2.64 -41.65
CA THR A 114 -17.93 2.81 -40.26
C THR A 114 -18.30 1.49 -39.65
N GLY A 115 -18.87 0.55 -40.40
CA GLY A 115 -19.12 -0.82 -39.96
C GLY A 115 -17.84 -1.51 -39.50
N VAL A 116 -16.76 -1.43 -40.29
CA VAL A 116 -15.45 -1.97 -39.94
C VAL A 116 -14.89 -1.31 -38.67
N LEU A 117 -15.01 0.00 -38.53
CA LEU A 117 -14.54 0.70 -37.30
C LEU A 117 -15.32 0.26 -36.07
N ILE A 118 -16.64 0.07 -36.17
CA ILE A 118 -17.47 -0.45 -35.08
C ILE A 118 -17.07 -1.89 -34.73
N ALA A 119 -16.85 -2.74 -35.72
CA ALA A 119 -16.39 -4.10 -35.50
C ALA A 119 -15.02 -4.16 -34.80
N LEU A 120 -14.07 -3.29 -35.16
CA LEU A 120 -12.78 -3.17 -34.48
C LEU A 120 -12.92 -2.64 -33.03
N MET A 121 -13.88 -1.75 -32.77
CA MET A 121 -14.21 -1.34 -31.39
C MET A 121 -14.74 -2.52 -30.58
N MET A 122 -15.64 -3.31 -31.12
CA MET A 122 -16.19 -4.48 -30.43
C MET A 122 -15.12 -5.56 -30.23
N LEU A 123 -14.24 -5.76 -31.22
CA LEU A 123 -13.07 -6.63 -31.09
C LEU A 123 -12.15 -6.16 -29.94
N CYS A 124 -11.90 -4.86 -29.85
CA CYS A 124 -11.12 -4.30 -28.73
C CYS A 124 -11.78 -4.58 -27.38
N ALA A 125 -13.09 -4.38 -27.25
CA ALA A 125 -13.84 -4.66 -26.03
C ALA A 125 -13.81 -6.16 -25.66
N LEU A 126 -13.93 -7.03 -26.66
CA LEU A 126 -13.84 -8.49 -26.50
C LEU A 126 -12.43 -8.89 -26.02
N LEU A 127 -11.38 -8.41 -26.67
CA LEU A 127 -9.99 -8.68 -26.28
C LEU A 127 -9.69 -8.14 -24.88
N ALA A 128 -10.24 -6.99 -24.52
CA ALA A 128 -10.11 -6.46 -23.15
C ALA A 128 -10.69 -7.44 -22.11
N GLY A 129 -11.83 -8.05 -22.41
CA GLY A 129 -12.40 -9.10 -21.57
C GLY A 129 -11.51 -10.33 -21.48
N VAL A 130 -10.92 -10.77 -22.59
CA VAL A 130 -9.96 -11.90 -22.64
C VAL A 130 -8.73 -11.58 -21.77
N PHE A 131 -8.15 -10.37 -21.89
CA PHE A 131 -7.02 -9.96 -21.06
C PHE A 131 -7.39 -9.89 -19.58
N GLN A 132 -8.60 -9.46 -19.21
CA GLN A 132 -9.03 -9.48 -17.81
C GLN A 132 -9.16 -10.91 -17.26
N ILE A 133 -9.67 -11.87 -18.07
CA ILE A 133 -9.66 -13.28 -17.68
C ILE A 133 -8.23 -13.75 -17.46
N LEU A 134 -7.33 -13.43 -18.38
CA LEU A 134 -5.91 -13.79 -18.27
C LEU A 134 -5.29 -13.21 -17.01
N PHE A 135 -5.55 -11.94 -16.68
CA PHE A 135 -5.07 -11.31 -15.43
C PHE A 135 -5.59 -12.05 -14.19
N GLY A 136 -6.85 -12.48 -14.20
CA GLY A 136 -7.43 -13.24 -13.09
C GLY A 136 -6.80 -14.63 -12.96
N VAL A 137 -6.61 -15.37 -14.07
CA VAL A 137 -6.00 -16.70 -14.09
C VAL A 137 -4.52 -16.64 -13.67
N LEU A 138 -3.78 -15.67 -14.16
CA LEU A 138 -2.36 -15.41 -13.76
C LEU A 138 -2.22 -14.83 -12.36
N ARG A 139 -3.33 -14.65 -11.62
CA ARG A 139 -3.36 -14.10 -10.25
C ARG A 139 -2.75 -12.70 -10.13
N LEU A 140 -2.88 -11.90 -11.17
CA LEU A 140 -2.36 -10.52 -11.20
C LEU A 140 -3.22 -9.53 -10.39
N GLY A 141 -4.30 -9.97 -9.75
CA GLY A 141 -5.15 -9.13 -8.92
C GLY A 141 -4.42 -8.40 -7.78
N ALA A 142 -3.32 -8.97 -7.28
CA ALA A 142 -2.44 -8.29 -6.32
C ALA A 142 -1.54 -7.25 -7.01
N VAL A 143 -0.97 -7.57 -8.18
CA VAL A 143 -0.01 -6.73 -8.92
C VAL A 143 -0.68 -5.45 -9.44
N ILE A 144 -1.91 -5.55 -9.94
CA ILE A 144 -2.66 -4.40 -10.46
C ILE A 144 -2.90 -3.33 -9.39
N LYS A 145 -2.93 -3.71 -8.10
CA LYS A 145 -3.04 -2.76 -6.97
C LYS A 145 -1.80 -1.88 -6.79
N PHE A 146 -0.68 -2.23 -7.42
CA PHE A 146 0.57 -1.46 -7.33
C PHE A 146 0.68 -0.33 -8.36
N ILE A 147 -0.32 -0.13 -9.24
CA ILE A 147 -0.31 1.04 -10.12
C ILE A 147 -0.48 2.30 -9.26
N PRO A 148 0.48 3.23 -9.27
CA PRO A 148 0.44 4.42 -8.42
C PRO A 148 -0.74 5.32 -8.74
N ASN A 149 -1.33 5.92 -7.72
CA ASN A 149 -2.44 6.86 -7.86
C ASN A 149 -2.10 8.03 -8.79
N ALA A 150 -0.84 8.48 -8.81
CA ALA A 150 -0.37 9.55 -9.68
C ALA A 150 -0.57 9.25 -11.18
N VAL A 151 -0.40 7.98 -11.61
CA VAL A 151 -0.65 7.58 -13.01
C VAL A 151 -2.14 7.63 -13.30
N ILE A 152 -2.97 7.09 -12.40
CA ILE A 152 -4.43 7.10 -12.55
C ILE A 152 -4.94 8.55 -12.58
N ALA A 153 -4.47 9.41 -11.69
CA ALA A 153 -4.79 10.83 -11.66
C ALA A 153 -4.39 11.53 -12.97
N GLY A 154 -3.19 11.28 -13.48
CA GLY A 154 -2.72 11.82 -14.75
C GLY A 154 -3.58 11.40 -15.95
N LEU A 155 -3.96 10.13 -16.02
CA LEU A 155 -4.88 9.64 -17.03
C LEU A 155 -6.27 10.30 -16.94
N LEU A 156 -6.84 10.40 -15.72
CA LEU A 156 -8.14 11.04 -15.49
C LEU A 156 -8.13 12.51 -15.86
N ASN A 157 -7.08 13.24 -15.49
CA ASN A 157 -6.92 14.66 -15.83
C ASN A 157 -6.77 14.85 -17.36
N GLY A 158 -5.97 13.99 -18.01
CA GLY A 158 -5.83 14.00 -19.48
C GLY A 158 -7.16 13.74 -20.18
N PHE A 159 -7.94 12.77 -19.68
CA PHE A 159 -9.29 12.53 -20.19
C PHE A 159 -10.22 13.73 -20.02
N ALA A 160 -10.21 14.34 -18.84
CA ALA A 160 -11.03 15.52 -18.60
C ALA A 160 -10.74 16.62 -19.63
N ILE A 161 -9.46 16.86 -19.93
CA ILE A 161 -9.04 17.83 -20.93
C ILE A 161 -9.54 17.40 -22.34
N ILE A 162 -9.37 16.15 -22.72
CA ILE A 162 -9.83 15.65 -24.03
C ILE A 162 -11.35 15.81 -24.17
N ILE A 163 -12.14 15.47 -23.11
CA ILE A 163 -13.59 15.65 -23.13
C ILE A 163 -13.93 17.14 -23.34
N VAL A 164 -13.28 18.05 -22.60
CA VAL A 164 -13.50 19.49 -22.77
C VAL A 164 -13.20 19.92 -24.19
N MET A 165 -12.06 19.51 -24.75
CA MET A 165 -11.67 19.86 -26.12
C MET A 165 -12.67 19.36 -27.18
N GLN A 166 -13.28 18.19 -26.96
CA GLN A 166 -14.25 17.61 -27.90
C GLN A 166 -15.67 18.17 -27.73
N GLN A 167 -16.09 18.44 -26.49
CA GLN A 167 -17.47 18.82 -26.20
C GLN A 167 -17.69 20.33 -26.17
N PHE A 168 -16.65 21.12 -25.95
CA PHE A 168 -16.77 22.58 -25.93
C PHE A 168 -17.23 23.18 -27.28
N PRO A 169 -16.75 22.72 -28.45
CA PRO A 169 -17.28 23.14 -29.75
C PRO A 169 -18.77 22.86 -29.91
N VAL A 170 -19.20 21.66 -29.52
CA VAL A 170 -20.61 21.23 -29.58
C VAL A 170 -21.49 22.11 -28.67
N PHE A 171 -21.00 22.46 -27.50
CA PHE A 171 -21.65 23.40 -26.56
C PHE A 171 -21.84 24.80 -27.20
N LEU A 172 -20.86 25.26 -27.98
CA LEU A 172 -20.92 26.52 -28.73
C LEU A 172 -21.79 26.45 -29.99
N GLY A 173 -22.30 25.27 -30.35
CA GLY A 173 -23.04 25.02 -31.58
C GLY A 173 -22.19 24.94 -32.86
N VAL A 174 -20.86 24.78 -32.71
CA VAL A 174 -19.91 24.71 -33.81
C VAL A 174 -19.63 23.27 -34.17
N THR A 175 -19.87 22.87 -35.40
CA THR A 175 -19.73 21.47 -35.85
C THR A 175 -18.27 21.01 -36.07
N ARG A 176 -17.35 21.94 -36.39
CA ARG A 176 -15.90 21.67 -36.49
C ARG A 176 -15.09 22.93 -36.24
N ILE A 177 -14.16 22.89 -35.27
CA ILE A 177 -13.11 23.91 -35.14
C ILE A 177 -11.90 23.39 -35.91
N THR A 178 -11.66 23.95 -37.11
CA THR A 178 -10.38 23.77 -37.82
C THR A 178 -9.49 24.96 -37.43
N LEU A 179 -8.22 24.70 -37.16
CA LEU A 179 -7.24 25.75 -36.75
C LEU A 179 -7.23 27.00 -37.68
N ASN A 180 -7.59 26.80 -38.95
CA ASN A 180 -7.64 27.87 -39.96
C ASN A 180 -8.88 28.83 -39.84
N HIS A 181 -9.88 28.46 -39.02
CA HIS A 181 -11.13 29.25 -38.85
C HIS A 181 -11.28 29.86 -37.44
N ILE A 182 -10.18 29.97 -36.68
CA ILE A 182 -10.23 30.63 -35.36
C ILE A 182 -10.68 32.11 -35.44
N LEU A 183 -10.41 32.76 -36.56
CA LEU A 183 -10.81 34.15 -36.81
C LEU A 183 -12.31 34.31 -37.18
N ASP A 184 -12.97 33.25 -37.67
CA ASP A 184 -14.40 33.26 -38.04
C ASP A 184 -15.31 32.71 -36.91
N LEU A 185 -14.75 32.44 -35.73
CA LEU A 185 -15.47 31.84 -34.59
C LEU A 185 -16.68 32.67 -34.19
N THR A 186 -16.61 33.99 -34.29
CA THR A 186 -17.68 34.90 -33.88
C THR A 186 -18.95 34.74 -34.70
N ASN A 187 -18.84 34.32 -35.96
CA ASN A 187 -19.98 34.13 -36.86
C ASN A 187 -20.54 32.70 -36.83
N ALA A 188 -19.79 31.74 -36.25
CA ALA A 188 -20.15 30.33 -36.18
C ALA A 188 -20.83 29.95 -34.84
N ILE A 189 -20.85 30.86 -33.86
CA ILE A 189 -21.41 30.61 -32.53
C ILE A 189 -22.94 30.65 -32.58
N ASP A 190 -23.59 29.54 -32.18
CA ASP A 190 -25.05 29.51 -32.04
C ASP A 190 -25.48 29.85 -30.61
N ILE A 191 -26.07 31.06 -30.44
CA ILE A 191 -26.53 31.55 -29.15
C ILE A 191 -27.63 30.66 -28.55
N ALA A 192 -28.45 30.01 -29.37
CA ALA A 192 -29.48 29.09 -28.90
C ALA A 192 -28.87 27.85 -28.27
N SER A 193 -27.86 27.28 -28.90
CA SER A 193 -27.09 26.15 -28.35
C SER A 193 -26.45 26.49 -27.01
N ILE A 194 -25.80 27.63 -26.89
CA ILE A 194 -25.23 28.13 -25.63
C ILE A 194 -26.30 28.29 -24.55
N SER A 195 -27.45 28.85 -24.91
CA SER A 195 -28.57 29.07 -23.97
C SER A 195 -29.11 27.77 -23.44
N ILE A 196 -29.37 26.78 -24.31
CA ILE A 196 -29.82 25.43 -23.93
C ILE A 196 -28.77 24.71 -23.05
N GLY A 197 -27.51 24.78 -23.49
CA GLY A 197 -26.40 24.19 -22.74
C GLY A 197 -26.22 24.80 -21.36
N THR A 198 -26.31 26.15 -21.26
CA THR A 198 -26.22 26.88 -20.00
C THR A 198 -27.39 26.53 -19.07
N ILE A 199 -28.63 26.48 -19.58
CA ILE A 199 -29.81 26.04 -18.80
C ILE A 199 -29.55 24.62 -18.25
N THR A 200 -29.05 23.71 -19.08
CA THR A 200 -28.72 22.33 -18.66
C THR A 200 -27.70 22.32 -17.54
N ILE A 201 -26.60 23.07 -17.65
CA ILE A 201 -25.55 23.20 -16.62
C ILE A 201 -26.08 23.81 -15.34
N VAL A 202 -26.77 24.96 -15.44
CA VAL A 202 -27.30 25.71 -14.29
C VAL A 202 -28.30 24.88 -13.52
N THR A 203 -29.24 24.20 -14.20
CA THR A 203 -30.23 23.35 -13.54
C THR A 203 -29.59 22.14 -12.89
N MET A 204 -28.54 21.54 -13.48
CA MET A 204 -27.78 20.47 -12.89
C MET A 204 -27.03 20.94 -11.63
N LEU A 205 -26.39 22.11 -11.64
CA LEU A 205 -25.63 22.65 -10.50
C LEU A 205 -26.56 23.24 -9.42
N ALA A 206 -27.63 23.95 -9.83
CA ALA A 206 -28.65 24.50 -8.92
C ALA A 206 -29.43 23.37 -8.22
N GLY A 207 -29.79 22.32 -8.95
CA GLY A 207 -30.40 21.13 -8.38
C GLY A 207 -29.56 20.53 -7.24
N GLU A 208 -28.24 20.68 -7.30
CA GLU A 208 -27.34 20.26 -6.21
C GLU A 208 -27.53 21.08 -4.94
N ARG A 209 -27.72 22.40 -5.06
CA ARG A 209 -27.96 23.30 -3.92
C ARG A 209 -29.40 23.24 -3.43
N PHE A 210 -30.35 23.21 -4.34
CA PHE A 210 -31.78 23.23 -4.03
C PHE A 210 -32.23 21.95 -3.33
N LEU A 211 -31.80 20.76 -3.81
CA LEU A 211 -32.12 19.48 -3.19
C LEU A 211 -31.47 19.28 -1.80
N LYS A 212 -30.37 19.98 -1.49
CA LYS A 212 -29.81 20.01 -0.13
C LYS A 212 -30.68 20.79 0.86
N HIS A 213 -31.46 21.74 0.38
CA HIS A 213 -32.31 22.60 1.22
C HIS A 213 -33.73 22.06 1.44
N ILE A 214 -34.20 21.12 0.61
CA ILE A 214 -35.49 20.42 0.84
C ILE A 214 -35.28 19.43 1.97
N ARG A 215 -35.44 19.94 3.19
CA ARG A 215 -35.18 19.24 4.46
C ARG A 215 -36.36 18.43 4.98
N THR A 216 -37.48 18.38 4.25
CA THR A 216 -38.75 17.86 4.74
C THR A 216 -39.28 16.75 3.87
N GLY A 217 -39.24 15.54 4.44
CA GLY A 217 -40.34 14.55 4.35
C GLY A 217 -40.36 13.60 3.17
N GLU A 218 -39.87 13.89 2.02
CA GLU A 218 -40.04 12.99 0.86
C GLU A 218 -38.72 12.36 0.43
N ARG A 219 -38.54 11.12 0.84
CA ARG A 219 -37.37 10.27 0.44
C ARG A 219 -37.18 10.19 -1.08
N PHE A 220 -38.25 10.37 -1.86
CA PHE A 220 -38.25 10.23 -3.31
C PHE A 220 -37.42 11.29 -4.04
N PHE A 221 -37.48 12.58 -3.68
CA PHE A 221 -36.71 13.66 -4.32
C PHE A 221 -35.20 13.56 -4.09
N LYS A 222 -34.75 12.90 -3.03
CA LYS A 222 -33.31 12.69 -2.73
C LYS A 222 -32.62 11.80 -3.77
N TYR A 223 -33.37 10.98 -4.47
CA TYR A 223 -32.85 9.99 -5.43
C TYR A 223 -32.92 10.42 -6.90
N ILE A 224 -33.52 11.58 -7.22
CA ILE A 224 -33.52 12.10 -8.60
C ILE A 224 -32.09 12.49 -8.99
N PRO A 225 -31.51 11.87 -10.03
CA PRO A 225 -30.20 12.24 -10.51
C PRO A 225 -30.22 13.68 -11.04
N LYS A 226 -29.33 14.51 -10.57
CA LYS A 226 -29.20 15.92 -10.97
C LYS A 226 -28.90 16.04 -12.46
N SER A 227 -28.16 15.09 -13.02
CA SER A 227 -27.89 14.95 -14.45
C SER A 227 -29.18 14.71 -15.26
N LEU A 228 -30.12 13.93 -14.73
CA LEU A 228 -31.41 13.72 -15.36
C LEU A 228 -32.23 15.01 -15.37
N LEU A 229 -32.23 15.77 -14.26
CA LEU A 229 -32.93 17.05 -14.18
C LEU A 229 -32.39 18.03 -15.20
N GLY A 230 -31.04 18.17 -15.34
CA GLY A 230 -30.42 19.00 -16.35
C GLY A 230 -30.78 18.57 -17.78
N LEU A 231 -30.77 17.26 -18.03
CA LEU A 231 -31.14 16.71 -19.34
C LEU A 231 -32.58 17.01 -19.72
N VAL A 232 -33.53 16.79 -18.80
CA VAL A 232 -34.96 17.08 -19.02
C VAL A 232 -35.19 18.55 -19.24
N THR A 233 -34.62 19.43 -18.39
CA THR A 233 -34.79 20.89 -18.57
C THR A 233 -34.15 21.41 -19.85
N GLY A 234 -32.98 20.91 -20.24
CA GLY A 234 -32.36 21.22 -21.50
C GLY A 234 -33.18 20.75 -22.72
N THR A 235 -33.78 19.56 -22.64
CA THR A 235 -34.68 19.05 -23.67
C THR A 235 -35.95 19.91 -23.81
N VAL A 236 -36.58 20.25 -22.67
CA VAL A 236 -37.76 21.14 -22.67
C VAL A 236 -37.40 22.51 -23.24
N ALA A 237 -36.25 23.09 -22.83
CA ALA A 237 -35.79 24.37 -23.34
C ALA A 237 -35.55 24.32 -24.87
N TYR A 238 -34.98 23.24 -25.38
CA TYR A 238 -34.77 23.05 -26.84
C TYR A 238 -36.10 23.09 -27.59
N HIS A 239 -37.07 22.27 -27.19
CA HIS A 239 -38.35 22.17 -27.88
C HIS A 239 -39.14 23.50 -27.76
N PHE A 240 -39.03 24.20 -26.62
CA PHE A 240 -39.68 25.50 -26.46
C PHE A 240 -39.09 26.58 -27.37
N LEU A 241 -37.76 26.63 -27.50
CA LEU A 241 -37.07 27.55 -28.39
C LEU A 241 -37.27 27.17 -29.88
N ALA A 242 -37.38 25.88 -30.20
CA ALA A 242 -37.62 25.41 -31.56
C ALA A 242 -39.01 25.84 -32.10
N ILE A 243 -40.05 25.95 -31.25
CA ILE A 243 -41.38 26.43 -31.61
C ILE A 243 -41.31 27.88 -32.13
N GLY A 244 -40.35 28.69 -31.66
CA GLY A 244 -40.20 30.10 -32.05
C GLY A 244 -39.34 30.36 -33.30
N HIS A 245 -38.55 29.37 -33.76
CA HIS A 245 -37.54 29.60 -34.82
C HIS A 245 -37.83 28.85 -36.15
N GLY A 246 -38.93 28.09 -36.26
CA GLY A 246 -39.28 27.34 -37.45
C GLY A 246 -38.39 26.15 -37.76
N GLU A 247 -38.58 25.48 -38.90
CA GLU A 247 -37.92 24.21 -39.28
C GLU A 247 -36.39 24.29 -39.55
N LYS A 248 -35.77 25.46 -39.41
CA LYS A 248 -34.30 25.54 -39.45
C LYS A 248 -33.77 25.10 -38.11
N GLY A 249 -33.52 23.80 -37.97
CA GLY A 249 -33.00 23.18 -36.75
C GLY A 249 -31.74 23.89 -36.22
N PHE A 250 -31.63 23.96 -34.92
CA PHE A 250 -30.42 24.47 -34.25
C PHE A 250 -29.19 23.63 -34.62
N ALA A 251 -28.03 24.26 -34.65
CA ALA A 251 -26.76 23.65 -35.10
C ALA A 251 -26.33 22.37 -34.31
N GLY A 252 -26.97 22.02 -33.21
CA GLY A 252 -26.63 20.85 -32.39
C GLY A 252 -27.49 19.61 -32.62
N GLY A 253 -28.61 19.69 -33.35
CA GLY A 253 -29.47 18.55 -33.61
C GLY A 253 -30.00 17.78 -32.41
N LEU A 254 -30.87 16.79 -32.68
CA LEU A 254 -31.32 15.77 -31.71
C LEU A 254 -30.46 14.51 -31.84
N VAL A 255 -30.55 13.63 -30.84
CA VAL A 255 -29.86 12.32 -30.84
C VAL A 255 -30.26 11.47 -32.04
N GLY A 256 -31.48 11.66 -32.56
CA GLY A 256 -32.01 10.94 -33.71
C GLY A 256 -32.66 9.63 -33.32
N ASP A 257 -33.26 8.95 -34.33
CA ASP A 257 -34.02 7.75 -34.08
C ASP A 257 -33.19 6.63 -33.49
N ILE A 258 -33.65 6.12 -32.35
CA ILE A 258 -33.08 4.96 -31.71
C ILE A 258 -33.90 3.74 -32.11
N PRO A 259 -33.31 2.80 -32.86
CA PRO A 259 -34.03 1.60 -33.26
C PRO A 259 -34.40 0.76 -32.02
N ALA A 260 -35.69 0.57 -31.79
CA ALA A 260 -36.23 -0.30 -30.79
C ALA A 260 -35.99 -1.76 -31.16
N ARG A 261 -34.76 -2.25 -31.02
CA ARG A 261 -34.38 -3.64 -31.33
C ARG A 261 -33.95 -4.37 -30.07
N LEU A 262 -34.27 -5.65 -29.99
CA LEU A 262 -33.67 -6.53 -28.97
C LEU A 262 -32.19 -6.72 -29.29
N PRO A 263 -31.36 -6.87 -28.23
CA PRO A 263 -29.94 -7.16 -28.45
C PRO A 263 -29.74 -8.44 -29.23
N THR A 264 -28.95 -8.37 -30.30
CA THR A 264 -28.55 -9.49 -31.14
C THR A 264 -27.05 -9.70 -31.04
N ILE A 265 -26.56 -10.86 -31.46
CA ILE A 265 -25.14 -11.20 -31.48
C ILE A 265 -24.47 -10.83 -32.80
N ASP A 266 -25.10 -9.96 -33.59
CA ASP A 266 -24.61 -9.54 -34.93
C ASP A 266 -23.20 -8.96 -34.85
N ALA A 267 -22.84 -8.31 -33.74
CA ALA A 267 -21.50 -7.79 -33.50
C ALA A 267 -20.40 -8.85 -33.60
N LEU A 268 -20.68 -10.10 -33.25
CA LEU A 268 -19.72 -11.21 -33.43
C LEU A 268 -19.52 -11.55 -34.90
N GLN A 269 -20.56 -11.45 -35.69
CA GLN A 269 -20.49 -11.69 -37.14
C GLN A 269 -19.71 -10.56 -37.82
N ASP A 270 -20.00 -9.30 -37.49
CA ASP A 270 -19.25 -8.15 -38.01
C ASP A 270 -17.75 -8.22 -37.65
N ILE A 271 -17.43 -8.70 -36.44
CA ILE A 271 -16.03 -8.96 -36.01
C ILE A 271 -15.42 -10.06 -36.89
N ALA A 272 -16.13 -11.18 -37.09
CA ALA A 272 -15.63 -12.30 -37.89
C ALA A 272 -15.37 -11.88 -39.36
N ASP A 273 -16.27 -11.12 -39.95
CA ASP A 273 -16.13 -10.59 -41.30
C ASP A 273 -14.93 -9.64 -41.42
N THR A 274 -14.72 -8.78 -40.40
CA THR A 274 -13.58 -7.87 -40.34
C THR A 274 -12.24 -8.63 -40.17
N LEU A 275 -12.22 -9.72 -39.40
CA LEU A 275 -11.04 -10.56 -39.23
C LEU A 275 -10.63 -11.28 -40.53
N MET A 276 -11.54 -11.41 -41.50
CA MET A 276 -11.24 -11.96 -42.84
C MET A 276 -10.60 -10.93 -43.78
N MET A 277 -10.36 -9.68 -43.31
CA MET A 277 -9.72 -8.61 -44.10
C MET A 277 -8.25 -8.42 -43.64
N PRO A 278 -7.27 -9.14 -44.20
CA PRO A 278 -5.92 -9.20 -43.67
C PRO A 278 -5.19 -7.85 -43.68
N ASP A 279 -5.41 -7.03 -44.70
CA ASP A 279 -4.75 -5.72 -44.84
C ASP A 279 -5.16 -4.74 -43.73
N ILE A 280 -6.44 -4.77 -43.38
CA ILE A 280 -6.99 -3.95 -42.28
C ILE A 280 -6.48 -4.47 -40.95
N LEU A 281 -6.50 -5.79 -40.78
CA LEU A 281 -6.10 -6.43 -39.53
C LEU A 281 -4.64 -6.12 -39.16
N VAL A 282 -3.72 -6.27 -40.13
CA VAL A 282 -2.29 -5.99 -39.91
C VAL A 282 -2.05 -4.53 -39.50
N SER A 283 -2.76 -3.58 -40.10
CA SER A 283 -2.60 -2.16 -39.80
C SER A 283 -3.29 -1.72 -38.48
N ALA A 284 -4.43 -2.32 -38.14
CA ALA A 284 -5.26 -1.96 -37.01
C ALA A 284 -4.88 -2.72 -35.69
N LEU A 285 -4.41 -3.98 -35.83
CA LEU A 285 -4.22 -4.88 -34.68
C LEU A 285 -3.31 -4.34 -33.55
N PRO A 286 -2.17 -3.67 -33.84
CA PRO A 286 -1.32 -3.12 -32.76
C PRO A 286 -2.06 -2.11 -31.92
N LEU A 287 -2.87 -1.24 -32.55
CA LEU A 287 -3.64 -0.22 -31.85
C LEU A 287 -4.81 -0.83 -31.07
N VAL A 288 -5.48 -1.83 -31.67
CA VAL A 288 -6.59 -2.57 -31.04
C VAL A 288 -6.09 -3.34 -29.81
N ILE A 289 -4.98 -4.07 -29.90
CA ILE A 289 -4.39 -4.81 -28.77
C ILE A 289 -3.93 -3.86 -27.68
N GLY A 290 -3.23 -2.78 -28.02
CA GLY A 290 -2.78 -1.78 -27.05
C GLY A 290 -3.94 -1.12 -26.29
N SER A 291 -5.01 -0.75 -27.00
CA SER A 291 -6.21 -0.19 -26.41
C SER A 291 -6.95 -1.22 -25.54
N ALA A 292 -7.06 -2.47 -26.00
CA ALA A 292 -7.68 -3.56 -25.25
C ALA A 292 -6.93 -3.86 -23.95
N LEU A 293 -5.60 -3.89 -23.98
CA LEU A 293 -4.78 -4.08 -22.78
C LEU A 293 -4.95 -2.93 -21.78
N THR A 294 -5.02 -1.69 -22.29
CA THR A 294 -5.26 -0.50 -21.45
C THR A 294 -6.65 -0.54 -20.82
N ILE A 295 -7.69 -0.88 -21.59
CA ILE A 295 -9.05 -1.08 -21.07
C ILE A 295 -9.05 -2.18 -20.01
N ALA A 296 -8.43 -3.32 -20.27
CA ALA A 296 -8.36 -4.45 -19.35
C ALA A 296 -7.69 -4.05 -18.04
N ALA A 297 -6.56 -3.36 -18.11
CA ALA A 297 -5.83 -2.90 -16.92
C ALA A 297 -6.67 -1.90 -16.10
N LEU A 298 -7.20 -0.86 -16.73
CA LEU A 298 -7.99 0.17 -16.06
C LEU A 298 -9.29 -0.40 -15.48
N ALA A 299 -10.02 -1.21 -16.25
CA ALA A 299 -11.24 -1.87 -15.80
C ALA A 299 -10.99 -2.83 -14.63
N SER A 300 -9.84 -3.51 -14.64
CA SER A 300 -9.42 -4.40 -13.54
C SER A 300 -9.16 -3.62 -12.26
N ILE A 301 -8.42 -2.51 -12.33
CA ILE A 301 -8.15 -1.65 -11.17
C ILE A 301 -9.47 -1.14 -10.56
N LEU A 302 -10.34 -0.57 -11.41
CA LEU A 302 -11.62 0.00 -10.97
C LEU A 302 -12.52 -1.08 -10.35
N SER A 303 -12.54 -2.28 -10.91
CA SER A 303 -13.32 -3.39 -10.39
C SER A 303 -12.79 -3.90 -9.06
N LEU A 304 -11.47 -4.07 -8.92
CA LEU A 304 -10.84 -4.48 -7.66
C LEU A 304 -11.03 -3.46 -6.53
N LEU A 305 -10.91 -2.16 -6.84
CA LEU A 305 -11.19 -1.09 -5.88
C LEU A 305 -12.65 -1.12 -5.43
N SER A 306 -13.59 -1.32 -6.39
CA SER A 306 -15.01 -1.40 -6.08
C SER A 306 -15.37 -2.64 -5.26
N THR A 307 -14.76 -3.78 -5.55
CA THR A 307 -14.96 -5.02 -4.79
C THR A 307 -14.37 -4.91 -3.39
N SER A 308 -13.18 -4.33 -3.23
CA SER A 308 -12.58 -4.08 -1.91
C SER A 308 -13.46 -3.15 -1.07
N HIS A 309 -14.09 -2.15 -1.69
CA HIS A 309 -15.05 -1.28 -1.02
C HIS A 309 -16.35 -2.04 -0.62
N ALA A 310 -16.87 -2.90 -1.50
CA ALA A 310 -17.99 -3.76 -1.19
C ALA A 310 -17.69 -4.72 -0.02
N ASP A 311 -16.48 -5.26 0.03
CA ASP A 311 -16.00 -6.10 1.13
C ASP A 311 -15.99 -5.34 2.45
N ALA A 312 -15.51 -4.10 2.46
CA ALA A 312 -15.52 -3.24 3.64
C ALA A 312 -16.93 -2.93 4.13
N LEU A 313 -17.92 -2.77 3.21
CA LEU A 313 -19.32 -2.53 3.58
C LEU A 313 -20.01 -3.78 4.16
N SER A 314 -19.62 -4.97 3.72
CA SER A 314 -20.27 -6.24 4.10
C SER A 314 -19.46 -7.10 5.06
N HIS A 315 -18.27 -6.65 5.47
CA HIS A 315 -17.30 -7.43 6.25
C HIS A 315 -16.96 -8.79 5.61
N ALA A 316 -17.06 -8.88 4.27
CA ALA A 316 -16.73 -10.07 3.50
C ALA A 316 -15.30 -9.98 2.96
N HIS A 317 -14.74 -11.13 2.58
CA HIS A 317 -13.46 -11.17 1.86
C HIS A 317 -13.69 -11.90 0.54
N ASN A 318 -13.65 -11.17 -0.56
CA ASN A 318 -13.80 -11.72 -1.89
C ASN A 318 -12.44 -11.88 -2.59
N ASP A 319 -12.31 -12.98 -3.35
CA ASP A 319 -11.11 -13.22 -4.18
C ASP A 319 -11.12 -12.27 -5.39
N GLY A 320 -10.18 -11.32 -5.39
CA GLY A 320 -10.03 -10.35 -6.48
C GLY A 320 -9.71 -10.99 -7.84
N ASN A 321 -9.01 -12.12 -7.88
CA ASN A 321 -8.70 -12.81 -9.14
C ASN A 321 -9.97 -13.36 -9.79
N ARG A 322 -10.86 -13.93 -8.99
CA ARG A 322 -12.16 -14.40 -9.48
C ARG A 322 -13.05 -13.26 -9.95
N GLU A 323 -12.99 -12.09 -9.30
CA GLU A 323 -13.69 -10.90 -9.77
C GLU A 323 -13.19 -10.44 -11.14
N LEU A 324 -11.86 -10.46 -11.38
CA LEU A 324 -11.29 -10.15 -12.70
C LEU A 324 -11.82 -11.10 -13.78
N VAL A 325 -11.90 -12.39 -13.51
CA VAL A 325 -12.46 -13.37 -14.43
C VAL A 325 -13.94 -13.06 -14.72
N ALA A 326 -14.71 -12.74 -13.70
CA ALA A 326 -16.14 -12.40 -13.86
C ALA A 326 -16.33 -11.12 -14.70
N GLN A 327 -15.53 -10.09 -14.47
CA GLN A 327 -15.54 -8.86 -15.25
C GLN A 327 -15.09 -9.09 -16.70
N GLY A 328 -14.13 -10.00 -16.89
CA GLY A 328 -13.71 -10.40 -18.23
C GLY A 328 -14.85 -11.06 -19.03
N PHE A 329 -15.56 -12.03 -18.42
CA PHE A 329 -16.75 -12.61 -19.06
C PHE A 329 -17.85 -11.57 -19.32
N ALA A 330 -18.02 -10.61 -18.39
CA ALA A 330 -18.98 -9.53 -18.56
C ALA A 330 -18.64 -8.62 -19.74
N ASN A 331 -17.37 -8.30 -19.95
CA ASN A 331 -16.93 -7.49 -21.09
C ASN A 331 -16.98 -8.23 -22.41
N ILE A 332 -16.67 -9.53 -22.44
CA ILE A 332 -16.86 -10.37 -23.63
C ILE A 332 -18.34 -10.43 -23.99
N GLY A 333 -19.21 -10.70 -23.00
CA GLY A 333 -20.65 -10.74 -23.25
C GLY A 333 -21.20 -9.40 -23.71
N SER A 334 -20.77 -8.29 -23.11
CA SER A 334 -21.15 -6.95 -23.56
C SER A 334 -20.77 -6.69 -25.01
N ALA A 335 -19.53 -6.98 -25.38
CA ALA A 335 -19.03 -6.82 -26.75
C ALA A 335 -19.79 -7.68 -27.77
N ALA A 336 -20.12 -8.92 -27.41
CA ALA A 336 -20.89 -9.83 -28.25
C ALA A 336 -22.27 -9.29 -28.65
N PHE A 337 -22.90 -8.54 -27.72
CA PHE A 337 -24.19 -7.88 -27.96
C PHE A 337 -24.06 -6.42 -28.42
N GLY A 338 -22.89 -5.98 -28.86
CA GLY A 338 -22.67 -4.61 -29.33
C GLY A 338 -22.57 -3.56 -28.21
N GLY A 339 -22.38 -3.97 -26.96
CA GLY A 339 -22.22 -3.08 -25.82
C GLY A 339 -20.77 -2.69 -25.56
N LEU A 340 -20.57 -1.58 -24.84
CA LEU A 340 -19.26 -1.09 -24.45
C LEU A 340 -18.66 -1.91 -23.31
N PRO A 341 -17.32 -1.89 -23.12
CA PRO A 341 -16.70 -2.47 -21.94
C PRO A 341 -17.05 -1.67 -20.69
N GLY A 342 -17.14 -2.36 -19.57
CA GLY A 342 -17.46 -1.78 -18.30
C GLY A 342 -16.56 -2.26 -17.16
N SER A 343 -16.83 -1.75 -15.97
CA SER A 343 -16.13 -2.15 -14.75
C SER A 343 -16.98 -1.92 -13.51
N GLY A 344 -16.52 -2.44 -12.37
CA GLY A 344 -17.13 -2.18 -11.07
C GLY A 344 -17.14 -0.70 -10.69
N SER A 345 -18.09 -0.30 -9.85
CA SER A 345 -18.28 1.10 -9.44
C SER A 345 -18.50 1.23 -7.95
N ILE A 346 -17.59 1.88 -7.25
CA ILE A 346 -17.70 2.23 -5.83
C ILE A 346 -19.03 2.97 -5.57
N ALA A 347 -19.29 4.05 -6.32
CA ALA A 347 -20.46 4.89 -6.10
C ALA A 347 -21.79 4.12 -6.31
N ARG A 348 -21.88 3.32 -7.38
CA ARG A 348 -23.08 2.50 -7.67
C ARG A 348 -23.28 1.44 -6.60
N THR A 349 -22.22 0.76 -6.20
CA THR A 349 -22.22 -0.27 -5.15
C THR A 349 -22.62 0.32 -3.80
N THR A 350 -22.09 1.51 -3.45
CA THR A 350 -22.46 2.21 -2.21
C THR A 350 -23.94 2.58 -2.18
N ILE A 351 -24.45 3.16 -3.28
CA ILE A 351 -25.87 3.55 -3.37
C ILE A 351 -26.77 2.32 -3.31
N ASN A 352 -26.45 1.25 -4.05
CA ASN A 352 -27.19 -0.01 -3.98
C ASN A 352 -27.29 -0.51 -2.52
N TYR A 353 -26.16 -0.57 -1.82
CA TYR A 353 -26.10 -1.01 -0.43
C TYR A 353 -26.88 -0.09 0.52
N GLN A 354 -26.77 1.24 0.37
CA GLN A 354 -27.44 2.23 1.22
C GLN A 354 -28.97 2.22 1.06
N VAL A 355 -29.48 1.90 -0.14
CA VAL A 355 -30.92 1.81 -0.41
C VAL A 355 -31.50 0.47 0.02
N GLY A 356 -30.66 -0.52 0.30
CA GLY A 356 -31.08 -1.82 0.82
C GLY A 356 -30.76 -3.01 -0.08
N GLY A 357 -30.04 -2.82 -1.19
CA GLY A 357 -29.59 -3.93 -2.04
C GLY A 357 -28.57 -4.80 -1.30
N ARG A 358 -28.84 -6.10 -1.23
CA ARG A 358 -28.03 -7.08 -0.51
C ARG A 358 -27.71 -8.32 -1.35
N THR A 359 -28.48 -8.56 -2.39
CA THR A 359 -28.34 -9.75 -3.23
C THR A 359 -28.14 -9.40 -4.70
N ARG A 360 -27.84 -10.41 -5.51
CA ARG A 360 -27.70 -10.29 -6.98
C ARG A 360 -28.99 -9.84 -7.66
N LEU A 361 -30.13 -9.95 -6.99
CA LEU A 361 -31.40 -9.51 -7.53
C LEU A 361 -31.39 -8.01 -7.87
N SER A 362 -30.71 -7.18 -7.09
CA SER A 362 -30.58 -5.75 -7.40
C SER A 362 -29.88 -5.51 -8.75
N SER A 363 -28.87 -6.31 -9.11
CA SER A 363 -28.20 -6.26 -10.41
C SER A 363 -29.08 -6.77 -11.54
N VAL A 364 -29.90 -7.78 -11.30
CA VAL A 364 -30.90 -8.29 -12.27
C VAL A 364 -31.96 -7.23 -12.56
N VAL A 365 -32.49 -6.58 -11.53
CA VAL A 365 -33.45 -5.46 -11.66
C VAL A 365 -32.85 -4.31 -12.44
N HIS A 366 -31.59 -3.99 -12.16
CA HIS A 366 -30.85 -2.97 -12.91
C HIS A 366 -30.72 -3.32 -14.42
N ALA A 367 -30.32 -4.55 -14.72
CA ALA A 367 -30.18 -5.01 -16.10
C ALA A 367 -31.54 -5.00 -16.84
N LEU A 368 -32.61 -5.46 -16.19
CA LEU A 368 -33.94 -5.46 -16.75
C LEU A 368 -34.46 -4.03 -17.02
N PHE A 369 -34.20 -3.09 -16.12
CA PHE A 369 -34.52 -1.68 -16.36
C PHE A 369 -33.83 -1.14 -17.61
N PHE A 370 -32.54 -1.43 -17.80
CA PHE A 370 -31.81 -0.96 -18.98
C PHE A 370 -32.22 -1.67 -20.28
N LEU A 371 -32.60 -2.93 -20.19
CA LEU A 371 -33.18 -3.64 -21.33
C LEU A 371 -34.50 -3.01 -21.76
N LEU A 372 -35.37 -2.67 -20.80
CA LEU A 372 -36.62 -1.96 -21.06
C LEU A 372 -36.35 -0.55 -21.61
N ALA A 373 -35.33 0.14 -21.08
CA ALA A 373 -34.95 1.47 -21.57
C ALA A 373 -34.46 1.41 -23.04
N ALA A 374 -33.68 0.40 -23.41
CA ALA A 374 -33.17 0.25 -24.76
C ALA A 374 -34.27 -0.12 -25.77
N THR A 375 -35.29 -0.87 -25.34
CA THR A 375 -36.36 -1.36 -26.26
C THR A 375 -37.58 -0.47 -26.32
N VAL A 376 -37.96 0.17 -25.20
CA VAL A 376 -39.23 0.93 -25.11
C VAL A 376 -39.03 2.44 -25.04
N MET A 377 -37.94 2.89 -24.38
CA MET A 377 -37.70 4.33 -24.16
C MET A 377 -36.95 5.01 -25.31
N GLY A 378 -36.71 4.33 -26.41
CA GLY A 378 -36.05 4.87 -27.60
C GLY A 378 -36.59 6.24 -28.04
N PRO A 379 -37.93 6.42 -28.19
CA PRO A 379 -38.53 7.71 -28.56
C PRO A 379 -38.30 8.84 -27.57
N LEU A 380 -38.14 8.53 -26.29
CA LEU A 380 -37.81 9.55 -25.28
C LEU A 380 -36.35 10.01 -25.39
N VAL A 381 -35.46 9.12 -25.69
CA VAL A 381 -34.01 9.40 -25.80
C VAL A 381 -33.71 10.08 -27.15
N SER A 382 -34.44 9.72 -28.23
CA SER A 382 -34.28 10.35 -29.55
C SER A 382 -34.55 11.85 -29.57
N ASN A 383 -35.41 12.33 -28.69
CA ASN A 383 -35.78 13.74 -28.56
C ASN A 383 -34.81 14.57 -27.69
N ILE A 384 -33.74 14.00 -27.20
CA ILE A 384 -32.73 14.72 -26.40
C ILE A 384 -31.80 15.53 -27.29
N PRO A 385 -31.59 16.84 -27.06
CA PRO A 385 -30.65 17.66 -27.81
C PRO A 385 -29.20 17.25 -27.52
N VAL A 386 -28.38 17.15 -28.57
CA VAL A 386 -26.95 16.83 -28.43
C VAL A 386 -26.21 17.84 -27.57
N VAL A 387 -26.59 19.12 -27.62
CA VAL A 387 -26.04 20.21 -26.79
C VAL A 387 -26.28 19.95 -25.29
N SER A 388 -27.44 19.43 -24.91
CA SER A 388 -27.74 19.10 -23.51
C SER A 388 -26.83 18.00 -22.99
N ILE A 389 -26.53 17.00 -23.84
CA ILE A 389 -25.61 15.91 -23.53
C ILE A 389 -24.17 16.42 -23.45
N SER A 390 -23.76 17.25 -24.41
CA SER A 390 -22.44 17.89 -24.41
C SER A 390 -22.22 18.69 -23.13
N SER A 391 -23.21 19.46 -22.71
CA SER A 391 -23.20 20.23 -21.45
C SER A 391 -23.04 19.34 -20.22
N LEU A 392 -23.74 18.20 -20.23
CA LEU A 392 -23.60 17.20 -19.18
C LEU A 392 -22.16 16.63 -19.15
N LEU A 393 -21.59 16.32 -20.31
CA LEU A 393 -20.22 15.81 -20.43
C LEU A 393 -19.18 16.83 -19.97
N LEU A 394 -19.36 18.13 -20.24
CA LEU A 394 -18.50 19.20 -19.74
C LEU A 394 -18.51 19.27 -18.21
N VAL A 395 -19.69 19.15 -17.58
CA VAL A 395 -19.77 19.09 -16.11
C VAL A 395 -19.09 17.84 -15.57
N PHE A 396 -19.24 16.70 -16.24
CA PHE A 396 -18.52 15.47 -15.85
C PHE A 396 -17.02 15.62 -16.01
N ALA A 397 -16.54 16.24 -17.08
CA ALA A 397 -15.11 16.49 -17.29
C ALA A 397 -14.52 17.30 -16.14
N VAL A 398 -15.17 18.40 -15.75
CA VAL A 398 -14.73 19.22 -14.60
C VAL A 398 -14.69 18.41 -13.31
N ARG A 399 -15.67 17.54 -13.08
CA ARG A 399 -15.73 16.67 -11.88
C ARG A 399 -14.77 15.50 -11.93
N MET A 400 -14.25 15.16 -13.11
CA MET A 400 -13.31 14.07 -13.32
C MET A 400 -11.88 14.47 -13.01
N PHE A 401 -11.59 15.79 -12.99
CA PHE A 401 -10.31 16.27 -12.50
C PHE A 401 -10.07 15.75 -11.09
N ASP A 402 -8.90 15.15 -10.92
CA ASP A 402 -8.52 14.56 -9.65
C ASP A 402 -8.38 15.62 -8.55
N ALA A 403 -9.19 15.48 -7.51
CA ALA A 403 -9.22 16.44 -6.40
C ALA A 403 -7.89 16.43 -5.59
N GLU A 404 -7.15 15.34 -5.61
CA GLU A 404 -5.86 15.23 -4.94
C GLU A 404 -4.80 16.02 -5.68
N THR A 405 -4.79 15.93 -7.02
CA THR A 405 -3.95 16.78 -7.88
C THR A 405 -4.21 18.26 -7.60
N GLY A 406 -5.47 18.66 -7.47
CA GLY A 406 -5.85 20.06 -7.12
C GLY A 406 -5.28 20.48 -5.76
N ARG A 407 -5.33 19.62 -4.76
CA ARG A 407 -4.74 19.87 -3.42
C ARG A 407 -3.23 19.93 -3.47
N MET A 408 -2.56 19.04 -4.22
CA MET A 408 -1.11 19.07 -4.42
C MET A 408 -0.65 20.37 -5.08
N ILE A 409 -1.32 20.82 -6.14
CA ILE A 409 -1.04 22.10 -6.82
C ILE A 409 -1.16 23.26 -5.83
N THR A 410 -2.27 23.33 -5.08
CA THR A 410 -2.50 24.41 -4.11
C THR A 410 -1.49 24.38 -2.95
N SER A 411 -1.08 23.21 -2.52
CA SER A 411 -0.03 23.01 -1.51
C SER A 411 1.32 23.54 -1.99
N VAL A 412 1.75 23.15 -3.19
CA VAL A 412 3.00 23.61 -3.79
C VAL A 412 2.98 25.12 -4.05
N TRP A 413 1.84 25.66 -4.49
CA TRP A 413 1.71 27.11 -4.72
C TRP A 413 1.79 27.93 -3.42
N ARG A 414 1.23 27.42 -2.31
CA ARG A 414 1.28 28.09 -1.01
C ARG A 414 2.62 28.00 -0.31
N SER A 415 3.29 26.84 -0.39
CA SER A 415 4.58 26.64 0.27
C SER A 415 5.78 27.13 -0.56
N GLY A 416 5.59 27.34 -1.86
CA GLY A 416 6.69 27.55 -2.83
C GLY A 416 7.38 26.24 -3.22
N LEU A 417 7.83 26.16 -4.47
CA LEU A 417 8.43 24.94 -5.04
C LEU A 417 9.64 24.42 -4.25
N LEU A 418 10.42 25.33 -3.66
CA LEU A 418 11.65 25.02 -2.89
C LEU A 418 11.35 24.44 -1.49
N TYR A 419 10.17 24.74 -0.93
CA TYR A 419 9.76 24.29 0.39
C TYR A 419 8.72 23.15 0.34
N ALA A 420 8.25 22.78 -0.86
CA ALA A 420 7.35 21.67 -1.04
C ALA A 420 8.06 20.34 -0.73
N ARG A 421 7.34 19.39 -0.15
CA ARG A 421 7.88 18.04 0.09
C ARG A 421 8.29 17.42 -1.26
N SER A 422 9.51 16.91 -1.35
CA SER A 422 10.03 16.33 -2.60
C SER A 422 9.13 15.21 -3.16
N GLU A 423 8.43 14.50 -2.29
CA GLU A 423 7.45 13.46 -2.68
C GLU A 423 6.25 14.04 -3.43
N THR A 424 5.67 15.13 -2.93
CA THR A 424 4.54 15.82 -3.58
C THR A 424 4.93 16.38 -4.94
N VAL A 425 6.15 16.92 -5.06
CA VAL A 425 6.66 17.44 -6.33
C VAL A 425 6.88 16.31 -7.34
N THR A 426 7.43 15.18 -6.90
CA THR A 426 7.64 14.01 -7.75
C THR A 426 6.31 13.43 -8.24
N GLU A 427 5.30 13.32 -7.37
CA GLU A 427 3.97 12.83 -7.75
C GLU A 427 3.28 13.78 -8.74
N LEU A 428 3.35 15.09 -8.49
CA LEU A 428 2.81 16.11 -9.39
C LEU A 428 3.51 16.07 -10.77
N PHE A 429 4.81 15.84 -10.80
CA PHE A 429 5.57 15.66 -12.04
C PHE A 429 5.09 14.45 -12.83
N VAL A 430 4.87 13.30 -12.18
CA VAL A 430 4.31 12.10 -12.81
C VAL A 430 2.92 12.40 -13.37
N VAL A 431 2.04 13.02 -12.57
CA VAL A 431 0.69 13.42 -13.01
C VAL A 431 0.78 14.32 -14.25
N ALA A 432 1.65 15.32 -14.24
CA ALA A 432 1.78 16.29 -15.35
C ALA A 432 2.26 15.60 -16.64
N ILE A 433 3.28 14.74 -16.56
CA ILE A 433 3.79 14.00 -17.74
C ILE A 433 2.71 13.06 -18.29
N VAL A 434 2.06 12.28 -17.43
CA VAL A 434 1.01 11.35 -17.87
C VAL A 434 -0.17 12.12 -18.46
N THR A 435 -0.57 13.25 -17.87
CA THR A 435 -1.62 14.12 -18.42
C THR A 435 -1.23 14.64 -19.79
N ALA A 436 -0.03 15.21 -19.93
CA ALA A 436 0.45 15.73 -21.22
C ALA A 436 0.55 14.62 -22.26
N THR A 437 1.10 13.46 -21.93
CA THR A 437 1.17 12.32 -22.83
C THR A 437 -0.21 11.86 -23.27
N THR A 438 -1.19 11.84 -22.34
CA THR A 438 -2.59 11.48 -22.64
C THR A 438 -3.19 12.41 -23.69
N VAL A 439 -2.97 13.73 -23.53
CA VAL A 439 -3.57 14.77 -24.39
C VAL A 439 -2.89 14.84 -25.76
N PHE A 440 -1.55 14.80 -25.82
CA PHE A 440 -0.80 15.08 -27.04
C PHE A 440 -0.38 13.83 -27.84
N ILE A 441 -0.17 12.71 -27.19
CA ILE A 441 0.35 11.48 -27.85
C ILE A 441 -0.74 10.40 -27.89
N GLY A 442 -1.44 10.22 -26.77
CA GLY A 442 -2.52 9.24 -26.66
C GLY A 442 -2.46 8.46 -25.36
N LEU A 443 -3.59 7.81 -25.08
CA LEU A 443 -3.84 7.17 -23.81
C LEU A 443 -3.00 5.93 -23.57
N VAL A 444 -2.83 5.09 -24.57
CA VAL A 444 -2.06 3.84 -24.48
C VAL A 444 -0.62 4.15 -24.14
N GLN A 445 -0.06 5.14 -24.83
CA GLN A 445 1.31 5.61 -24.60
C GLN A 445 1.45 6.23 -23.22
N ALA A 446 0.46 7.01 -22.77
CA ALA A 446 0.46 7.62 -21.45
C ALA A 446 0.43 6.57 -20.33
N ALA A 447 -0.34 5.50 -20.48
CA ALA A 447 -0.35 4.39 -19.52
C ALA A 447 1.02 3.69 -19.45
N GLY A 448 1.64 3.45 -20.61
CA GLY A 448 3.00 2.89 -20.68
C GLY A 448 4.07 3.80 -20.03
N VAL A 449 4.07 5.09 -20.39
CA VAL A 449 4.97 6.09 -19.81
C VAL A 449 4.77 6.21 -18.32
N GLY A 450 3.52 6.25 -17.86
CA GLY A 450 3.17 6.31 -16.45
C GLY A 450 3.69 5.10 -15.68
N LEU A 451 3.54 3.89 -16.22
CA LEU A 451 4.06 2.67 -15.61
C LEU A 451 5.58 2.68 -15.49
N VAL A 452 6.29 3.05 -16.57
CA VAL A 452 7.76 3.13 -16.57
C VAL A 452 8.27 4.15 -15.56
N ILE A 453 7.73 5.38 -15.56
CA ILE A 453 8.16 6.43 -14.61
C ILE A 453 7.85 6.00 -13.18
N SER A 454 6.70 5.42 -12.94
CA SER A 454 6.33 4.96 -11.60
C SER A 454 7.21 3.83 -11.11
N SER A 455 7.61 2.91 -12.00
CA SER A 455 8.57 1.84 -11.66
C SER A 455 9.94 2.42 -11.31
N LEU A 456 10.39 3.45 -12.03
CA LEU A 456 11.65 4.15 -11.73
C LEU A 456 11.59 4.89 -10.38
N VAL A 457 10.49 5.62 -10.12
CA VAL A 457 10.26 6.31 -8.84
C VAL A 457 10.18 5.31 -7.69
N PHE A 458 9.51 4.18 -7.88
CA PHE A 458 9.45 3.11 -6.90
C PHE A 458 10.84 2.53 -6.62
N ALA A 459 11.61 2.21 -7.67
CA ALA A 459 12.98 1.72 -7.53
C ALA A 459 13.88 2.73 -6.79
N GLN A 460 13.74 4.03 -7.10
CA GLN A 460 14.47 5.09 -6.40
C GLN A 460 14.04 5.22 -4.92
N ARG A 461 12.75 5.09 -4.60
CA ARG A 461 12.26 5.11 -3.22
C ARG A 461 12.74 3.89 -2.42
N MET A 462 12.80 2.72 -3.05
CA MET A 462 13.33 1.50 -2.43
C MET A 462 14.83 1.57 -2.19
N GLY A 463 15.57 2.35 -2.96
CA GLY A 463 17.00 2.62 -2.75
C GLY A 463 17.31 3.59 -1.61
N ARG A 464 16.34 4.07 -0.83
CA ARG A 464 16.60 4.91 0.35
C ARG A 464 17.20 4.08 1.48
N SER A 465 17.99 4.75 2.35
CA SER A 465 18.80 4.12 3.40
C SER A 465 18.05 3.02 4.16
N VAL A 466 18.62 1.83 4.15
CA VAL A 466 18.18 0.69 5.00
C VAL A 466 18.65 0.85 6.45
N VAL A 467 19.54 1.81 6.74
CA VAL A 467 19.98 2.11 8.09
C VAL A 467 18.94 3.03 8.74
N ARG A 468 18.25 2.51 9.75
CA ARG A 468 17.26 3.25 10.54
C ARG A 468 17.94 4.17 11.55
N SER A 469 18.92 3.63 12.28
CA SER A 469 19.67 4.36 13.27
C SER A 469 21.11 3.85 13.33
N GLU A 470 22.03 4.76 13.63
CA GLU A 470 23.39 4.50 14.02
C GLU A 470 23.56 4.88 15.46
N GLN A 471 24.05 3.96 16.28
CA GLN A 471 24.30 4.20 17.69
C GLN A 471 25.74 3.87 18.04
N SER A 472 26.32 4.66 18.94
CA SER A 472 27.67 4.42 19.46
C SER A 472 27.62 3.57 20.72
N GLY A 473 28.56 2.65 20.88
CA GLY A 473 28.75 1.89 22.10
C GLY A 473 29.12 2.77 23.31
N ALA A 474 29.50 4.05 23.14
CA ALA A 474 29.61 4.99 24.25
C ALA A 474 28.24 5.33 24.87
N HIS A 475 27.16 5.30 24.07
CA HIS A 475 25.81 5.64 24.52
C HIS A 475 24.88 4.44 24.66
N LEU A 476 25.14 3.37 23.89
CA LEU A 476 24.41 2.12 23.96
C LEU A 476 25.29 1.06 24.65
N ARG A 477 24.91 0.62 25.84
CA ARG A 477 25.61 -0.40 26.61
C ARG A 477 24.86 -1.70 26.63
N SER A 478 25.61 -2.81 26.74
CA SER A 478 25.01 -4.10 27.05
C SER A 478 24.46 -4.12 28.47
N ARG A 479 23.55 -5.06 28.74
CA ARG A 479 23.04 -5.34 30.10
C ARG A 479 24.06 -6.10 30.96
N THR A 480 25.30 -6.14 30.53
CA THR A 480 26.40 -6.79 31.25
C THR A 480 26.98 -5.83 32.28
N VAL A 481 26.90 -6.19 33.52
CA VAL A 481 27.52 -5.43 34.64
C VAL A 481 29.00 -5.83 34.69
N ARG A 482 29.85 -4.82 34.71
CA ARG A 482 31.32 -4.91 34.73
C ARG A 482 31.91 -4.12 35.88
N SER A 483 33.17 -4.38 36.19
CA SER A 483 33.92 -3.56 37.18
C SER A 483 33.96 -2.08 36.77
N HIS A 484 34.06 -1.20 37.76
CA HIS A 484 34.11 0.25 37.55
C HIS A 484 35.23 0.67 36.57
N HIS A 485 36.38 -0.01 36.61
CA HIS A 485 37.49 0.22 35.73
C HIS A 485 37.11 -0.10 34.27
N ALA A 486 36.52 -1.27 34.02
CA ALA A 486 36.06 -1.67 32.70
C ALA A 486 34.93 -0.75 32.16
N ALA A 487 33.98 -0.36 33.04
CA ALA A 487 32.92 0.57 32.69
C ALA A 487 33.45 1.94 32.27
N THR A 488 34.42 2.48 33.01
CA THR A 488 35.05 3.78 32.71
C THR A 488 35.83 3.74 31.39
N LEU A 489 36.51 2.63 31.09
CA LEU A 489 37.22 2.46 29.82
C LEU A 489 36.24 2.43 28.66
N LEU A 490 35.15 1.70 28.80
CA LEU A 490 34.10 1.66 27.79
C LEU A 490 33.43 3.03 27.59
N ASP A 491 33.26 3.85 28.63
CA ASP A 491 32.73 5.21 28.50
C ASP A 491 33.67 6.10 27.65
N ARG A 492 34.96 5.87 27.74
CA ARG A 492 35.98 6.61 27.00
C ARG A 492 36.16 6.12 25.57
N GLU A 493 36.22 4.81 25.37
CA GLU A 493 36.61 4.19 24.09
C GLU A 493 35.40 3.56 23.35
N GLY A 494 34.21 3.60 23.93
CA GLY A 494 33.01 2.95 23.39
C GLY A 494 32.57 3.47 22.02
N ASP A 495 33.05 4.65 21.57
CA ASP A 495 32.82 5.15 20.21
C ASP A 495 33.44 4.25 19.13
N GLN A 496 34.37 3.36 19.48
CA GLN A 496 34.95 2.36 18.60
C GLN A 496 33.97 1.21 18.30
N ILE A 497 32.83 1.13 18.97
CA ILE A 497 31.73 0.19 18.69
C ILE A 497 30.60 0.98 18.02
N LYS A 498 30.17 0.55 16.83
CA LYS A 498 29.02 1.13 16.12
C LYS A 498 27.96 0.07 15.90
N VAL A 499 26.71 0.42 16.27
CA VAL A 499 25.54 -0.43 16.09
C VAL A 499 24.65 0.20 15.03
N PHE A 500 24.40 -0.55 13.95
CA PHE A 500 23.52 -0.16 12.86
C PHE A 500 22.23 -0.97 12.95
N GLU A 501 21.13 -0.30 13.22
CA GLU A 501 19.80 -0.89 13.13
C GLU A 501 19.36 -0.89 11.65
N VAL A 502 19.33 -2.07 11.04
CA VAL A 502 18.99 -2.27 9.63
C VAL A 502 17.52 -2.61 9.50
N GLN A 503 16.79 -1.96 8.57
CA GLN A 503 15.36 -2.18 8.36
C GLN A 503 14.97 -2.41 6.92
N GLY A 504 13.87 -3.15 6.71
CA GLY A 504 13.30 -3.39 5.38
C GLY A 504 14.02 -4.51 4.62
N ALA A 505 13.88 -4.51 3.30
CA ALA A 505 14.50 -5.51 2.45
C ALA A 505 15.90 -5.06 1.99
N ILE A 506 16.86 -5.98 2.05
CA ILE A 506 18.24 -5.75 1.62
C ILE A 506 18.40 -6.35 0.21
N PHE A 507 18.50 -5.48 -0.79
CA PHE A 507 18.70 -5.84 -2.20
C PHE A 507 19.68 -4.84 -2.85
N PHE A 508 19.95 -4.96 -4.15
CA PHE A 508 20.99 -4.20 -4.85
C PHE A 508 21.06 -2.70 -4.48
N GLY A 509 19.92 -1.98 -4.56
CA GLY A 509 19.92 -0.52 -4.35
C GLY A 509 20.11 -0.10 -2.88
N SER A 510 19.57 -0.88 -1.94
CA SER A 510 19.65 -0.58 -0.52
C SER A 510 20.97 -1.06 0.12
N ALA A 511 21.49 -2.18 -0.36
CA ALA A 511 22.74 -2.76 0.15
C ALA A 511 23.99 -1.95 -0.22
N ASP A 512 23.98 -1.28 -1.38
CA ASP A 512 25.10 -0.38 -1.75
C ASP A 512 25.22 0.82 -0.79
N GLN A 513 24.10 1.39 -0.38
CA GLN A 513 24.08 2.45 0.64
C GLN A 513 24.62 1.98 1.99
N LEU A 514 24.27 0.72 2.40
CA LEU A 514 24.83 0.14 3.61
C LEU A 514 26.37 0.06 3.53
N SER A 515 26.92 -0.27 2.36
CA SER A 515 28.38 -0.30 2.14
C SER A 515 29.02 1.08 2.31
N VAL A 516 28.34 2.15 1.89
CA VAL A 516 28.85 3.52 2.05
C VAL A 516 28.86 3.90 3.53
N VAL A 517 27.75 3.72 4.24
CA VAL A 517 27.62 4.06 5.66
C VAL A 517 28.66 3.30 6.51
N VAL A 518 28.84 2.01 6.22
CA VAL A 518 29.85 1.20 6.91
C VAL A 518 31.27 1.70 6.65
N ARG A 519 31.58 2.10 5.41
CA ARG A 519 32.92 2.62 5.08
C ARG A 519 33.23 3.88 5.87
N ASP A 520 32.27 4.80 5.99
CA ASP A 520 32.42 6.04 6.75
C ASP A 520 32.59 5.73 8.25
N ALA A 521 31.83 4.76 8.77
CA ALA A 521 31.96 4.34 10.16
C ALA A 521 33.31 3.67 10.46
N LEU A 522 33.88 2.92 9.51
CA LEU A 522 35.17 2.24 9.66
C LEU A 522 36.35 3.20 9.87
N GLU A 523 36.21 4.50 9.61
CA GLU A 523 37.26 5.46 9.93
C GLU A 523 37.49 5.58 11.44
N ARG A 524 36.48 5.32 12.27
CA ARG A 524 36.53 5.51 13.74
C ARG A 524 36.20 4.26 14.53
N ALA A 525 35.39 3.35 13.96
CA ALA A 525 34.98 2.14 14.62
C ALA A 525 35.95 0.97 14.36
N GLU A 526 36.20 0.17 15.40
CA GLU A 526 36.92 -1.10 15.35
C GLU A 526 35.95 -2.28 15.23
N ILE A 527 34.75 -2.12 15.80
CA ILE A 527 33.71 -3.16 15.83
C ILE A 527 32.41 -2.58 15.31
N ILE A 528 31.80 -3.28 14.36
CA ILE A 528 30.50 -2.96 13.79
C ILE A 528 29.53 -4.06 14.13
N ILE A 529 28.32 -3.69 14.57
CA ILE A 529 27.21 -4.59 14.84
C ILE A 529 26.06 -4.28 13.89
N PHE A 530 25.58 -5.27 13.13
CA PHE A 530 24.34 -5.18 12.38
C PHE A 530 23.20 -5.80 13.15
N ASP A 531 22.23 -4.98 13.56
CA ASP A 531 20.96 -5.46 14.08
C ASP A 531 19.99 -5.71 12.93
N LEU A 532 19.75 -7.00 12.63
CA LEU A 532 18.85 -7.45 11.57
C LEU A 532 17.43 -7.72 12.06
N ARG A 533 17.03 -7.24 13.22
CA ARG A 533 15.70 -7.47 13.80
C ARG A 533 14.58 -7.04 12.88
N LEU A 534 14.72 -5.90 12.22
CA LEU A 534 13.73 -5.27 11.34
C LEU A 534 13.95 -5.56 9.85
N VAL A 535 14.89 -6.43 9.51
CA VAL A 535 15.08 -6.88 8.13
C VAL A 535 13.99 -7.87 7.76
N SER A 536 13.26 -7.56 6.69
CA SER A 536 12.12 -8.35 6.22
C SER A 536 12.51 -9.40 5.18
N ASP A 537 13.49 -9.10 4.32
CA ASP A 537 13.93 -9.98 3.23
C ASP A 537 15.37 -9.66 2.80
N LEU A 538 16.01 -10.64 2.15
CA LEU A 538 17.38 -10.55 1.63
C LEU A 538 17.48 -11.32 0.33
N ASP A 539 17.86 -10.64 -0.76
CA ASP A 539 18.09 -11.30 -2.04
C ASP A 539 19.57 -11.74 -2.22
N SER A 540 19.84 -12.46 -3.30
CA SER A 540 21.19 -12.93 -3.61
C SER A 540 22.20 -11.79 -3.80
N THR A 541 21.75 -10.63 -4.22
CA THR A 541 22.60 -9.44 -4.42
C THR A 541 22.90 -8.77 -3.10
N GLY A 542 21.91 -8.63 -2.23
CA GLY A 542 22.07 -8.13 -0.86
C GLY A 542 23.06 -8.99 -0.07
N LEU A 543 22.96 -10.32 -0.20
CA LEU A 543 23.90 -11.23 0.43
C LEU A 543 25.34 -11.04 -0.07
N LYS A 544 25.55 -10.91 -1.39
CA LYS A 544 26.89 -10.64 -1.94
C LYS A 544 27.50 -9.34 -1.41
N ILE A 545 26.66 -8.32 -1.19
CA ILE A 545 27.11 -7.04 -0.65
C ILE A 545 27.44 -7.17 0.84
N LEU A 546 26.67 -7.92 1.63
CA LEU A 546 27.02 -8.23 3.01
C LEU A 546 28.35 -8.96 3.11
N HIS A 547 28.60 -9.94 2.22
CA HIS A 547 29.91 -10.60 2.10
C HIS A 547 31.03 -9.61 1.77
N LYS A 548 30.80 -8.68 0.84
CA LYS A 548 31.76 -7.64 0.49
C LYS A 548 32.05 -6.71 1.66
N ILE A 549 31.03 -6.34 2.43
CA ILE A 549 31.18 -5.53 3.64
C ILE A 549 32.07 -6.27 4.66
N ASP A 550 31.76 -7.54 4.95
CA ASP A 550 32.57 -8.33 5.87
C ASP A 550 34.01 -8.46 5.40
N ALA A 551 34.23 -8.73 4.12
CA ALA A 551 35.59 -8.79 3.55
C ALA A 551 36.33 -7.45 3.72
N THR A 552 35.66 -6.31 3.51
CA THR A 552 36.23 -4.97 3.70
C THR A 552 36.59 -4.70 5.16
N VAL A 553 35.71 -5.07 6.10
CA VAL A 553 35.94 -4.96 7.53
C VAL A 553 37.14 -5.79 7.98
N ARG A 554 37.22 -7.05 7.53
CA ARG A 554 38.33 -7.96 7.84
C ARG A 554 39.66 -7.49 7.24
N GLN A 555 39.64 -6.93 6.01
CA GLN A 555 40.85 -6.38 5.36
C GLN A 555 41.47 -5.26 6.18
N GLN A 556 40.66 -4.50 6.90
CA GLN A 556 41.09 -3.46 7.83
C GLN A 556 41.41 -4.00 9.24
N LYS A 557 41.41 -5.31 9.45
CA LYS A 557 41.62 -6.02 10.72
C LYS A 557 40.56 -5.65 11.78
N LYS A 558 39.36 -5.26 11.35
CA LYS A 558 38.20 -4.89 12.18
C LYS A 558 37.19 -6.03 12.24
N THR A 559 36.20 -5.91 13.09
CA THR A 559 35.23 -7.00 13.36
C THR A 559 33.82 -6.56 12.98
N LEU A 560 33.11 -7.45 12.27
CA LEU A 560 31.67 -7.33 12.00
C LEU A 560 30.92 -8.43 12.80
N LEU A 561 29.94 -8.02 13.59
CA LEU A 561 29.02 -8.88 14.32
C LEU A 561 27.62 -8.72 13.79
N ILE A 562 26.79 -9.75 13.87
CA ILE A 562 25.41 -9.74 13.39
C ILE A 562 24.50 -10.23 14.50
N SER A 563 23.41 -9.50 14.76
CA SER A 563 22.41 -9.88 15.74
C SER A 563 21.05 -10.15 15.12
N PHE A 564 20.20 -10.91 15.84
CA PHE A 564 18.86 -11.34 15.42
C PHE A 564 18.83 -12.23 14.17
N LEU A 565 19.88 -12.99 13.93
CA LEU A 565 19.92 -14.00 12.89
C LEU A 565 19.94 -15.39 13.53
N SER A 566 18.76 -15.99 13.76
CA SER A 566 18.60 -17.31 14.36
C SER A 566 18.09 -18.33 13.35
N PRO A 567 18.36 -19.63 13.55
CA PRO A 567 17.90 -20.71 12.66
C PRO A 567 16.36 -20.78 12.48
N GLU A 568 15.61 -20.24 13.43
CA GLU A 568 14.15 -20.23 13.41
C GLU A 568 13.56 -19.14 12.49
N ARG A 569 14.35 -18.15 12.07
CA ARG A 569 13.90 -17.07 11.19
C ARG A 569 14.02 -17.47 9.72
N SER A 570 13.04 -17.06 8.92
CA SER A 570 13.05 -17.23 7.45
C SER A 570 14.30 -16.65 6.78
N LEU A 571 14.85 -15.57 7.35
CA LEU A 571 16.07 -14.91 6.88
C LEU A 571 17.30 -15.86 6.95
N TRP A 572 17.41 -16.68 8.01
CA TRP A 572 18.47 -17.69 8.14
C TRP A 572 18.40 -18.73 7.04
N SER A 573 17.20 -19.26 6.76
CA SER A 573 17.01 -20.24 5.69
C SER A 573 17.36 -19.69 4.31
N THR A 574 17.05 -18.41 4.07
CA THR A 574 17.40 -17.70 2.83
C THR A 574 18.92 -17.52 2.70
N ILE A 575 19.59 -17.09 3.77
CA ILE A 575 21.06 -16.96 3.79
C ILE A 575 21.72 -18.32 3.56
N LYS A 576 21.28 -19.36 4.25
CA LYS A 576 21.83 -20.71 4.09
C LYS A 576 21.61 -21.29 2.68
N ALA A 577 20.45 -21.02 2.07
CA ALA A 577 20.15 -21.46 0.70
C ALA A 577 20.97 -20.70 -0.37
N LEU A 578 21.35 -19.46 -0.11
CA LEU A 578 22.07 -18.58 -1.04
C LEU A 578 23.59 -18.56 -0.81
N SER A 579 24.07 -19.01 0.38
CA SER A 579 25.50 -19.02 0.72
C SER A 579 26.19 -20.25 0.15
N VAL A 580 27.28 -19.99 -0.59
CA VAL A 580 28.15 -21.05 -1.13
C VAL A 580 29.21 -21.49 -0.10
N GLN A 581 29.46 -20.69 0.94
CA GLN A 581 30.42 -20.98 2.02
C GLN A 581 29.64 -21.15 3.34
N GLU A 582 29.70 -22.34 3.92
CA GLU A 582 28.98 -22.71 5.15
C GLU A 582 29.47 -21.95 6.41
N ASP A 583 30.70 -21.43 6.43
CA ASP A 583 31.33 -20.86 7.63
C ASP A 583 31.19 -19.33 7.78
N PHE A 584 30.46 -18.66 6.90
CA PHE A 584 30.47 -17.19 6.85
C PHE A 584 29.96 -16.51 8.13
N PHE A 585 28.97 -17.13 8.80
CA PHE A 585 28.31 -16.51 9.96
C PHE A 585 28.41 -17.31 11.28
N SER A 586 29.06 -18.46 11.32
CA SER A 586 28.90 -19.39 12.46
C SER A 586 29.44 -18.86 13.79
N GLU A 587 30.49 -18.03 13.80
CA GLU A 587 31.13 -17.53 15.04
C GLU A 587 30.78 -16.08 15.41
N ARG A 588 30.05 -15.35 14.55
CA ARG A 588 29.80 -13.90 14.70
C ARG A 588 28.33 -13.51 14.70
N VAL A 589 27.48 -14.49 14.86
CA VAL A 589 26.04 -14.34 14.93
C VAL A 589 25.56 -14.47 16.35
N TYR A 590 24.78 -13.50 16.78
CA TYR A 590 24.25 -13.44 18.14
C TYR A 590 22.72 -13.47 18.11
N PRO A 591 22.07 -14.04 19.14
CA PRO A 591 20.61 -14.16 19.19
C PRO A 591 19.92 -12.78 19.30
N ASP A 592 20.58 -11.82 19.94
CA ASP A 592 20.07 -10.46 20.12
C ASP A 592 21.21 -9.45 20.14
N THR A 593 20.85 -8.15 20.09
CA THR A 593 21.83 -7.05 20.05
C THR A 593 22.55 -6.87 21.38
N ASP A 594 21.93 -7.23 22.50
CA ASP A 594 22.54 -7.14 23.83
C ASP A 594 23.73 -8.08 23.96
N THR A 595 23.55 -9.33 23.53
CA THR A 595 24.64 -10.33 23.52
C THR A 595 25.75 -9.98 22.54
N ALA A 596 25.39 -9.45 21.35
CA ALA A 596 26.39 -8.98 20.38
C ALA A 596 27.19 -7.78 20.92
N LEU A 597 26.50 -6.86 21.59
CA LEU A 597 27.12 -5.69 22.20
C LEU A 597 28.02 -6.08 23.38
N SER A 598 27.59 -7.05 24.23
CA SER A 598 28.42 -7.59 25.30
C SER A 598 29.71 -8.21 24.78
N ALA A 599 29.62 -8.99 23.67
CA ALA A 599 30.80 -9.56 23.04
C ALA A 599 31.72 -8.49 22.43
N ALA A 600 31.14 -7.45 21.80
CA ALA A 600 31.91 -6.32 21.28
C ALA A 600 32.64 -5.55 22.37
N GLU A 601 31.99 -5.34 23.51
CA GLU A 601 32.58 -4.71 24.69
C GLU A 601 33.73 -5.56 25.25
N ASP A 602 33.58 -6.90 25.33
CA ASP A 602 34.65 -7.82 25.76
C ASP A 602 35.86 -7.75 24.80
N MET A 603 35.62 -7.76 23.48
CA MET A 603 36.68 -7.62 22.49
C MET A 603 37.40 -6.27 22.62
N LEU A 604 36.66 -5.19 22.83
CA LEU A 604 37.26 -3.87 23.01
C LEU A 604 38.11 -3.80 24.29
N LEU A 605 37.60 -4.32 25.41
CA LEU A 605 38.34 -4.38 26.67
C LEU A 605 39.61 -5.23 26.58
N ALA A 606 39.57 -6.34 25.83
CA ALA A 606 40.73 -7.19 25.57
C ALA A 606 41.85 -6.44 24.84
N ASN A 607 41.51 -5.57 23.86
CA ASN A 607 42.47 -4.73 23.13
C ASN A 607 43.24 -3.78 24.06
N PHE A 608 42.63 -3.37 25.17
CA PHE A 608 43.23 -2.48 26.16
C PHE A 608 43.82 -3.21 27.37
N GLY A 609 43.84 -4.57 27.36
CA GLY A 609 44.34 -5.37 28.47
C GLY A 609 43.50 -5.30 29.76
N ALA A 610 42.25 -4.82 29.62
CA ALA A 610 41.30 -4.68 30.72
C ALA A 610 40.26 -5.82 30.79
N ASP A 611 40.46 -6.88 30.01
CA ASP A 611 39.62 -8.06 30.03
C ASP A 611 39.89 -8.87 31.32
N SER A 612 39.00 -8.72 32.29
CA SER A 612 39.03 -9.45 33.55
C SER A 612 38.52 -10.90 33.43
N SER A 613 38.01 -11.33 32.26
CA SER A 613 37.48 -12.68 32.07
C SER A 613 38.59 -13.71 31.83
N SER A 614 39.80 -13.27 31.50
CA SER A 614 40.92 -14.16 31.13
C SER A 614 41.82 -14.54 32.30
N ARG A 615 41.63 -14.00 33.50
CA ARG A 615 42.44 -14.27 34.68
C ARG A 615 41.56 -14.24 35.94
N ASP A 616 42.02 -14.94 36.99
CA ASP A 616 41.44 -14.85 38.32
C ASP A 616 41.83 -13.50 38.93
N LEU A 617 40.84 -12.73 39.36
CA LEU A 617 41.06 -11.48 40.09
C LEU A 617 41.38 -11.77 41.59
N GLU A 618 42.25 -10.96 42.16
CA GLU A 618 42.37 -10.92 43.64
C GLU A 618 41.22 -10.13 44.24
N LEU A 619 40.86 -10.42 45.51
CA LEU A 619 39.77 -9.69 46.19
C LEU A 619 39.97 -8.16 46.23
N CYS A 620 41.20 -7.67 46.25
CA CYS A 620 41.50 -6.24 46.21
C CYS A 620 41.14 -5.58 44.86
N GLU A 621 40.96 -6.39 43.79
CA GLU A 621 40.54 -5.92 42.45
C GLU A 621 39.02 -5.88 42.30
N VAL A 622 38.26 -6.45 43.23
CA VAL A 622 36.79 -6.38 43.26
C VAL A 622 36.34 -5.03 43.76
N ASP A 623 35.41 -4.38 43.04
CA ASP A 623 34.97 -3.01 43.27
C ASP A 623 34.55 -2.72 44.72
N ALA A 624 33.93 -3.71 45.38
CA ALA A 624 33.50 -3.60 46.78
C ALA A 624 34.68 -3.40 47.77
N PHE A 625 35.88 -3.89 47.44
CA PHE A 625 37.06 -3.86 48.31
C PHE A 625 38.07 -2.76 47.95
N GLN A 626 37.87 -1.99 46.91
CA GLN A 626 38.85 -1.01 46.39
C GLN A 626 39.34 0.04 47.38
N LYS A 627 38.60 0.32 48.46
CA LYS A 627 38.98 1.30 49.49
C LYS A 627 39.48 0.67 50.79
N MET A 628 39.69 -0.64 50.80
CA MET A 628 40.18 -1.39 51.93
C MET A 628 41.68 -1.63 51.84
N THR A 629 42.33 -1.64 53.00
CA THR A 629 43.75 -2.03 53.10
C THR A 629 43.89 -3.55 52.94
N THR A 630 45.08 -4.00 52.56
CA THR A 630 45.36 -5.43 52.44
C THR A 630 45.08 -6.22 53.75
N GLU A 631 45.31 -5.62 54.89
CA GLU A 631 45.03 -6.26 56.20
C GLU A 631 43.53 -6.41 56.45
N GLN A 632 42.73 -5.39 56.10
CA GLN A 632 41.27 -5.43 56.22
C GLN A 632 40.66 -6.47 55.27
N ILE A 633 41.19 -6.57 54.06
CA ILE A 633 40.74 -7.58 53.06
C ILE A 633 41.04 -8.99 53.58
N ARG A 634 42.25 -9.25 54.10
CA ARG A 634 42.62 -10.56 54.67
C ARG A 634 41.73 -10.98 55.84
N LEU A 635 41.33 -10.02 56.63
CA LEU A 635 40.41 -10.26 57.77
C LEU A 635 39.06 -10.80 57.24
N ILE A 636 38.46 -10.14 56.25
CA ILE A 636 37.19 -10.55 55.65
C ILE A 636 37.38 -11.89 54.93
N GLU A 637 38.44 -12.04 54.10
CA GLU A 637 38.79 -13.24 53.37
C GLU A 637 38.87 -14.49 54.31
N SER A 638 39.37 -14.32 55.53
CA SER A 638 39.47 -15.44 56.51
C SER A 638 38.11 -16.02 56.92
N LYS A 639 37.00 -15.30 56.69
CA LYS A 639 35.62 -15.71 56.98
C LYS A 639 34.81 -16.06 55.72
N MET A 640 35.47 -16.09 54.53
CA MET A 640 34.87 -16.41 53.23
C MET A 640 35.30 -17.80 52.77
N SER A 641 34.51 -18.45 51.88
CA SER A 641 34.91 -19.63 51.15
C SER A 641 35.12 -19.28 49.66
N ARG A 642 36.08 -19.96 49.05
CA ARG A 642 36.27 -19.85 47.60
C ARG A 642 35.60 -21.04 46.95
N ASP A 643 34.56 -20.78 46.12
CA ASP A 643 33.73 -21.78 45.52
C ASP A 643 33.87 -21.74 43.99
N THR A 644 33.85 -22.90 43.31
CA THR A 644 33.94 -23.06 41.88
C THR A 644 32.68 -23.73 41.34
N PHE A 645 32.09 -23.17 40.31
CA PHE A 645 30.87 -23.66 39.65
C PHE A 645 31.12 -24.00 38.17
N SER A 646 30.58 -25.13 37.73
CA SER A 646 30.64 -25.53 36.34
C SER A 646 29.57 -24.81 35.50
N SER A 647 29.79 -24.72 34.18
CA SER A 647 28.82 -24.15 33.26
C SER A 647 27.41 -24.73 33.43
N GLY A 648 26.40 -23.89 33.44
CA GLY A 648 24.99 -24.24 33.57
C GLY A 648 24.53 -24.49 35.02
N THR A 649 25.44 -24.39 36.02
CA THR A 649 25.09 -24.61 37.43
C THR A 649 24.38 -23.40 37.98
N TYR A 650 23.29 -23.59 38.73
CA TYR A 650 22.64 -22.54 39.50
C TYR A 650 23.47 -22.22 40.77
N ILE A 651 24.00 -21.04 40.82
CA ILE A 651 24.67 -20.50 42.02
C ILE A 651 23.64 -20.04 43.03
N VAL A 652 22.56 -19.45 42.54
CA VAL A 652 21.42 -18.91 43.28
C VAL A 652 20.16 -19.29 42.51
N GLU A 653 19.11 -19.74 43.22
CA GLU A 653 17.78 -19.98 42.62
C GLU A 653 16.79 -18.93 43.13
N GLN A 654 15.92 -18.43 42.25
CA GLN A 654 14.88 -17.45 42.61
C GLN A 654 13.94 -18.00 43.66
N GLY A 655 13.65 -17.21 44.69
CA GLY A 655 12.81 -17.61 45.83
C GLY A 655 13.54 -18.39 46.94
N GLU A 656 14.82 -18.77 46.72
CA GLU A 656 15.61 -19.47 47.74
C GLU A 656 15.92 -18.56 48.96
N THR A 657 16.01 -19.17 50.14
CA THR A 657 16.30 -18.47 51.42
C THR A 657 17.74 -18.58 51.87
N LYS A 658 18.64 -19.19 51.09
CA LYS A 658 20.06 -19.21 51.38
C LYS A 658 20.65 -17.82 51.36
N ASN A 659 21.22 -17.41 52.51
CA ASN A 659 21.71 -16.06 52.76
C ASN A 659 23.23 -16.01 52.63
N ALA A 660 23.76 -15.83 51.44
CA ALA A 660 25.16 -15.54 51.14
C ALA A 660 25.27 -14.49 50.04
N MET A 661 26.33 -13.70 50.05
CA MET A 661 26.73 -12.82 48.96
C MET A 661 27.98 -13.36 48.31
N TYR A 662 28.11 -13.11 47.02
CA TYR A 662 29.12 -13.69 46.15
C TYR A 662 29.92 -12.57 45.46
N PHE A 663 31.25 -12.69 45.50
CA PHE A 663 32.17 -11.79 44.82
C PHE A 663 32.78 -12.53 43.65
N LEU A 664 32.46 -12.10 42.42
CA LEU A 664 32.88 -12.79 41.20
C LEU A 664 34.31 -12.44 40.89
N VAL A 665 35.19 -13.45 40.85
CA VAL A 665 36.62 -13.25 40.57
C VAL A 665 37.08 -13.89 39.27
N SER A 666 36.35 -14.87 38.74
CA SER A 666 36.66 -15.51 37.42
C SER A 666 35.40 -16.03 36.80
N GLY A 667 35.33 -16.03 35.44
CA GLY A 667 34.19 -16.49 34.68
C GLY A 667 33.11 -15.45 34.46
N SER A 668 31.88 -15.86 34.21
CA SER A 668 30.72 -14.98 34.06
C SER A 668 29.43 -15.69 34.51
N VAL A 669 28.46 -14.89 34.93
CA VAL A 669 27.16 -15.41 35.35
C VAL A 669 26.02 -14.66 34.64
N SER A 670 24.96 -15.38 34.30
CA SER A 670 23.72 -14.83 33.74
C SER A 670 22.63 -14.75 34.80
N ILE A 671 21.91 -13.64 34.80
CA ILE A 671 20.80 -13.38 35.71
C ILE A 671 19.49 -13.69 35.00
N HIS A 672 18.69 -14.56 35.59
CA HIS A 672 17.42 -15.04 35.02
C HIS A 672 16.27 -14.75 35.98
N LEU A 673 15.16 -14.27 35.43
CA LEU A 673 13.91 -14.01 36.14
C LEU A 673 12.81 -14.90 35.63
N ASP A 674 12.24 -15.70 36.52
CA ASP A 674 11.04 -16.48 36.22
C ASP A 674 9.80 -15.63 36.50
N VAL A 675 9.04 -15.35 35.43
CA VAL A 675 7.81 -14.55 35.50
C VAL A 675 6.62 -15.51 35.52
N GLU A 676 5.70 -15.35 36.48
CA GLU A 676 4.47 -16.14 36.56
C GLU A 676 3.69 -16.09 35.24
N GLY A 677 3.43 -17.25 34.63
CA GLY A 677 2.71 -17.37 33.36
C GLY A 677 3.57 -17.32 32.11
N ALA A 678 4.88 -17.12 32.20
CA ALA A 678 5.81 -17.27 31.08
C ALA A 678 6.28 -18.73 30.94
N THR A 679 6.40 -19.20 29.70
CA THR A 679 6.88 -20.56 29.39
C THR A 679 8.40 -20.70 29.50
N HIS A 680 9.13 -19.59 29.57
CA HIS A 680 10.59 -19.53 29.61
C HIS A 680 11.06 -18.43 30.58
N SER A 681 12.19 -18.71 31.27
CA SER A 681 12.90 -17.74 32.08
C SER A 681 13.46 -16.59 31.22
N THR A 682 13.33 -15.35 31.70
CA THR A 682 13.83 -14.16 30.99
C THR A 682 15.23 -13.81 31.48
N ARG A 683 16.21 -13.76 30.58
CA ARG A 683 17.56 -13.26 30.93
C ARG A 683 17.52 -11.75 31.10
N LEU A 684 17.86 -11.27 32.30
CA LEU A 684 17.93 -9.84 32.64
C LEU A 684 19.26 -9.20 32.22
N GLY A 685 20.36 -9.94 32.34
CA GLY A 685 21.71 -9.48 32.03
C GLY A 685 22.77 -10.49 32.46
N SER A 686 24.02 -10.09 32.42
CA SER A 686 25.17 -10.89 32.89
C SER A 686 26.08 -10.08 33.81
N TYR A 687 26.85 -10.79 34.63
CA TYR A 687 27.87 -10.19 35.48
C TYR A 687 29.24 -10.75 35.13
N LYS A 688 30.25 -9.86 35.10
CA LYS A 688 31.64 -10.18 34.82
C LYS A 688 32.48 -10.05 36.10
N PRO A 689 33.73 -10.56 36.13
CA PRO A 689 34.59 -10.47 37.32
C PRO A 689 34.77 -9.04 37.80
N GLY A 690 34.89 -8.89 39.11
CA GLY A 690 35.08 -7.64 39.81
C GLY A 690 33.80 -7.08 40.47
N VAL A 691 32.66 -7.79 40.35
CA VAL A 691 31.37 -7.34 40.90
C VAL A 691 30.84 -8.28 42.00
N VAL A 692 29.93 -7.74 42.86
CA VAL A 692 29.21 -8.51 43.87
C VAL A 692 27.81 -8.84 43.40
N PHE A 693 27.28 -10.01 43.81
CA PHE A 693 25.87 -10.37 43.57
C PHE A 693 25.33 -11.19 44.77
N GLY A 694 23.99 -11.25 44.84
CA GLY A 694 23.30 -11.92 45.96
C GLY A 694 23.31 -11.16 47.25
N GLU A 695 23.82 -9.93 47.26
CA GLU A 695 23.91 -9.00 48.41
C GLU A 695 22.53 -8.61 48.96
N MET A 696 21.52 -8.50 48.09
CA MET A 696 20.18 -8.06 48.50
C MET A 696 19.57 -8.99 49.56
N ALA A 697 19.69 -10.31 49.39
CA ALA A 697 19.14 -11.26 50.36
C ALA A 697 19.86 -11.23 51.68
N VAL A 698 21.14 -10.87 51.72
CA VAL A 698 21.90 -10.74 52.97
C VAL A 698 21.55 -9.44 53.70
N LEU A 699 21.31 -8.36 52.94
CA LEU A 699 21.06 -7.03 53.48
C LEU A 699 19.59 -6.78 53.82
N SER A 700 18.63 -7.40 53.10
CA SER A 700 17.19 -7.09 53.22
C SER A 700 16.33 -8.21 53.79
N ASP A 701 16.90 -9.37 54.10
CA ASP A 701 16.17 -10.55 54.59
C ASP A 701 15.06 -11.08 53.69
N MET A 702 15.11 -10.69 52.37
CA MET A 702 14.13 -11.08 51.37
C MET A 702 14.60 -12.34 50.61
N PRO A 703 13.67 -13.15 50.10
CA PRO A 703 14.04 -14.24 49.23
C PRO A 703 14.78 -13.76 47.96
N ARG A 704 15.54 -14.64 47.33
CA ARG A 704 16.28 -14.32 46.11
C ARG A 704 15.36 -13.77 45.02
N SER A 705 15.70 -12.62 44.48
CA SER A 705 14.87 -11.92 43.48
C SER A 705 14.99 -12.51 42.09
N ALA A 706 16.09 -13.22 41.78
CA ALA A 706 16.37 -13.82 40.50
C ALA A 706 17.29 -15.03 40.65
N SER A 707 17.32 -15.91 39.66
CA SER A 707 18.27 -17.02 39.55
C SER A 707 19.58 -16.50 38.91
N VAL A 708 20.71 -17.04 39.38
CA VAL A 708 22.05 -16.74 38.86
C VAL A 708 22.68 -18.06 38.42
N ILE A 709 23.05 -18.11 37.15
CA ILE A 709 23.58 -19.32 36.47
C ILE A 709 24.99 -19.04 36.00
N ALA A 710 25.90 -19.95 36.20
CA ALA A 710 27.26 -19.89 35.68
C ALA A 710 27.29 -20.12 34.17
N ASP A 711 27.81 -19.17 33.38
CA ASP A 711 27.90 -19.31 31.90
C ASP A 711 29.06 -20.22 31.48
N GLY A 712 30.09 -20.29 32.26
CA GLY A 712 31.28 -21.14 32.11
C GLY A 712 31.82 -21.61 33.47
N GLU A 713 33.07 -22.06 33.51
CA GLU A 713 33.76 -22.26 34.79
C GLU A 713 33.85 -20.93 35.52
N THR A 714 33.23 -20.84 36.70
CA THR A 714 33.03 -19.58 37.44
C THR A 714 33.54 -19.75 38.84
N ILE A 715 34.41 -18.84 39.27
CA ILE A 715 34.99 -18.78 40.64
C ILE A 715 34.48 -17.57 41.34
N VAL A 716 33.98 -17.79 42.58
CA VAL A 716 33.48 -16.74 43.46
C VAL A 716 34.05 -16.89 44.84
N TRP A 717 34.15 -15.75 45.55
CA TRP A 717 34.29 -15.79 47.01
C TRP A 717 32.92 -15.62 47.64
N THR A 718 32.57 -16.51 48.56
CA THR A 718 31.26 -16.55 49.22
C THR A 718 31.37 -16.09 50.64
N LEU A 719 30.57 -15.06 50.98
CA LEU A 719 30.43 -14.59 52.38
C LEU A 719 29.03 -14.94 52.85
N HIS A 720 28.95 -15.87 53.76
CA HIS A 720 27.69 -16.27 54.39
C HIS A 720 27.19 -15.20 55.39
N ARG A 721 25.87 -15.06 55.51
CA ARG A 721 25.24 -14.11 56.39
C ARG A 721 25.73 -14.23 57.85
N ALA A 722 25.87 -15.47 58.34
CA ALA A 722 26.35 -15.68 59.72
C ALA A 722 27.75 -15.09 59.94
N SER A 723 28.69 -15.32 58.98
CA SER A 723 30.02 -14.72 59.01
C SER A 723 29.99 -13.19 58.89
N PHE A 724 29.07 -12.67 58.03
CA PHE A 724 28.87 -11.24 57.89
C PHE A 724 28.36 -10.59 59.16
N GLU A 725 27.40 -11.19 59.87
CA GLU A 725 26.87 -10.70 61.15
C GLU A 725 27.90 -10.80 62.27
N GLU A 726 28.76 -11.83 62.25
CA GLU A 726 29.88 -11.96 63.17
C GLU A 726 30.90 -10.82 62.97
N LEU A 727 31.33 -10.64 61.69
CA LEU A 727 32.24 -9.55 61.32
C LEU A 727 31.67 -8.17 61.66
N LEU A 728 30.37 -7.95 61.47
CA LEU A 728 29.72 -6.68 61.82
C LEU A 728 29.79 -6.36 63.29
N LYS A 729 29.78 -7.39 64.17
CA LYS A 729 29.91 -7.21 65.60
C LYS A 729 31.36 -7.04 66.07
N GLU A 730 32.26 -7.82 65.43
CA GLU A 730 33.67 -7.85 65.83
C GLU A 730 34.51 -6.76 65.17
N ASN A 731 34.22 -6.42 63.93
CA ASN A 731 34.98 -5.52 63.07
C ASN A 731 34.07 -4.52 62.33
N PRO A 732 33.33 -3.65 63.02
CA PRO A 732 32.30 -2.79 62.38
C PRO A 732 32.88 -1.75 61.43
N GLU A 733 34.12 -1.28 61.63
CA GLU A 733 34.75 -0.32 60.74
C GLU A 733 35.02 -0.90 59.35
N GLU A 734 35.53 -2.12 59.27
CA GLU A 734 35.84 -2.87 58.05
C GLU A 734 34.55 -3.18 57.27
N ILE A 735 33.54 -3.65 57.98
CA ILE A 735 32.24 -3.96 57.33
C ILE A 735 31.54 -2.68 56.87
N ASN A 736 31.67 -1.54 57.54
CA ASN A 736 31.15 -0.27 57.03
C ASN A 736 31.83 0.17 55.72
N ILE A 737 33.14 -0.07 55.56
CA ILE A 737 33.84 0.22 54.29
C ILE A 737 33.32 -0.69 53.19
N LEU A 738 33.17 -2.00 53.44
CA LEU A 738 32.61 -2.95 52.49
C LEU A 738 31.17 -2.58 52.08
N LEU A 739 30.30 -2.25 53.03
CA LEU A 739 28.93 -1.82 52.79
C LEU A 739 28.86 -0.54 51.96
N LEU A 740 29.75 0.43 52.17
CA LEU A 740 29.85 1.62 51.33
C LEU A 740 30.32 1.26 49.89
N GLY A 741 31.21 0.26 49.73
CA GLY A 741 31.60 -0.27 48.44
C GLY A 741 30.42 -0.87 47.69
N ILE A 742 29.70 -1.78 48.34
CA ILE A 742 28.49 -2.43 47.77
C ILE A 742 27.40 -1.36 47.45
N SER A 743 27.17 -0.40 48.34
CA SER A 743 26.18 0.65 48.09
C SER A 743 26.48 1.52 46.88
N ARG A 744 27.76 1.82 46.62
CA ARG A 744 28.19 2.55 45.40
C ARG A 744 27.92 1.73 44.15
N GLU A 745 28.25 0.45 44.18
CA GLU A 745 28.00 -0.46 43.07
C GLU A 745 26.50 -0.55 42.75
N LEU A 746 25.65 -0.76 43.76
CA LEU A 746 24.19 -0.76 43.61
C LEU A 746 23.64 0.56 43.06
N THR A 747 24.19 1.70 43.54
CA THR A 747 23.78 3.02 43.00
C THR A 747 24.11 3.16 41.52
N THR A 748 25.27 2.68 41.09
CA THR A 748 25.68 2.68 39.67
C THR A 748 24.77 1.81 38.84
N ARG A 749 24.45 0.59 39.30
CA ARG A 749 23.50 -0.31 38.65
C ARG A 749 22.10 0.30 38.52
N LEU A 750 21.60 0.92 39.58
CA LEU A 750 20.28 1.57 39.59
C LEU A 750 20.21 2.73 38.59
N ARG A 751 21.25 3.56 38.50
CA ARG A 751 21.34 4.62 37.50
C ARG A 751 21.32 4.06 36.08
N ALA A 752 22.14 3.05 35.81
CA ALA A 752 22.18 2.40 34.50
C ALA A 752 20.80 1.83 34.12
N ALA A 753 20.11 1.16 35.04
CA ALA A 753 18.77 0.65 34.83
C ALA A 753 17.73 1.77 34.56
N SER A 754 17.81 2.89 35.30
CA SER A 754 16.94 4.06 35.10
C SER A 754 17.16 4.71 33.73
N ASP A 755 18.41 4.84 33.30
CA ASP A 755 18.76 5.38 31.97
C ASP A 755 18.28 4.48 30.84
N GLN A 756 18.32 3.15 31.03
CA GLN A 756 17.76 2.20 30.07
C GLN A 756 16.24 2.30 29.98
N MET A 757 15.52 2.42 31.09
CA MET A 757 14.07 2.62 31.09
C MET A 757 13.66 3.92 30.38
N ALA A 758 14.37 5.03 30.67
CA ALA A 758 14.12 6.31 30.00
C ALA A 758 14.35 6.28 28.49
N LYS A 759 15.22 5.38 27.99
CA LYS A 759 15.43 5.16 26.55
C LYS A 759 14.33 4.31 25.90
N LEU A 760 13.66 3.44 26.65
CA LEU A 760 12.54 2.62 26.15
C LEU A 760 11.24 3.43 26.03
N GLU A 761 11.11 4.53 26.76
CA GLU A 761 9.95 5.44 26.69
C GLU A 761 10.07 6.50 25.54
N ARG A 762 11.23 6.64 24.94
CA ARG A 762 11.46 7.50 23.76
C ARG A 762 11.40 6.73 22.45
#